data_e374752314152b08dd6f02007814821f
#
_entry.id   e374752314152b08dd6f02007814821f
#
_cell.length_a   1.000
_cell.length_b   1.000
_cell.length_c   1.000
_cell.angle_alpha   90.00
_cell.angle_beta   90.00
_cell.angle_gamma   90.00
#
_symmetry.space_group_name_H-M   'P 1'
#
loop_
_entity.id
_entity.type
_entity.pdbx_description
1 polymer ?
#
loop_
_entity_poly.entity_id
_entity_poly.type
_entity_poly.pdbx_seq_one_letter_code
_entity_poly.pdbx_strand_id
1 'polypeptide(L)'
;MVDFLSNLGRHDEGENYRFSMKSAVVTSALERFIIASRARDPRADALLQGARDLGVASLRDVEIHDVVFLAASLDDEARGVLHDLLADPLLQVGRWVSDESHDNHTSTAAARVVETALLPGVTDPVAAEIERVATRAGVAMHGVATGRRFVLHGRLSPDEVGRLATRLLANPIIERWSIDASIAPSFVPREAEAMASPELLGFDAEATPAHLEAINRERGLALDAAELSAVREYFVARGRRPTDVEVETIAQTWSEHCSHKTFRAKITIDGVERPQTLLAQLRESTERLARPFVVSAFDGNAGIISFDGTRTYAVKCETHNHPSAVEPFGGANTGVGGVIRDVLGADHHPIAVTDVLCFGEPNTDVGDVPDGSLHPRRIRDGVVAGVADYGNKIGLPTVAGAVFYDRGYVANPLVFAGCIGVSSDWRTPQAPQPGDRCIVLGGRTGRDGIRGATFSSMTMDATTGDVAGASVQIGDPIIEKLLIDALGEARGLYRSITDCGAGGLSSAIGEMADGVGANIELTEVPLKYPGLSAWEVWLSEAQERMVVAVAPAHTKELLQVCARHGVEAVDVGAFTGDGVLRVAAHGVTVLEIDTDFLHHGRPQRQLTATAQRVNRAATEPTPPAVAAQSVGKLLLSLLAHVNIASKESIIRRYDHEIRGATLRRPLVGVAHDAPGDGIVLVEPREDCGLAVGIGMSPFTGEVDAERMAWLAVDEAIRNVVAVGADPRRVALLDNFSWGDPRRASTLGQLAAAVDGCVAAASAYQSPFVSGKDSLNNEWVDRDATRRSVPPTLVITAVAAVDDAQRTLTSAAREAGNVLMMLGHGVAQWCGSHATRVVGASGTVVPAPDHTAPHRYVAVHQLIADGVILACHDCAEGGLAVALAEMLVGGRLGARTESASELLSGPKSTRAVATTLDEHAWWFAEGPGRVLVEVRPEDVARVRAVIDEAVVVATLTSEPVLHLAGEVLSLESLVEAFTTVDYISTLGATT
;
A
#
# COMPACT_ATOMS: atom_id res chain seq x y z
N MET A 1 -26.44 18.07 -11.55
CA MET A 1 -25.71 17.97 -10.27
C MET A 1 -26.20 19.01 -9.27
N VAL A 2 -26.38 20.29 -9.64
CA VAL A 2 -26.91 21.30 -8.70
C VAL A 2 -28.37 21.00 -8.31
N ASP A 3 -29.22 20.56 -9.24
CA ASP A 3 -30.61 20.21 -8.94
C ASP A 3 -30.79 18.82 -8.30
N PHE A 4 -29.84 17.91 -8.48
CA PHE A 4 -29.79 16.63 -7.81
C PHE A 4 -29.24 16.77 -6.36
N LEU A 5 -28.28 17.67 -6.17
CA LEU A 5 -27.69 17.98 -4.85
C LEU A 5 -28.57 18.95 -4.04
N SER A 6 -29.42 19.78 -4.67
CA SER A 6 -30.38 20.64 -3.97
C SER A 6 -31.51 19.85 -3.32
N ASN A 7 -31.73 18.59 -3.72
CA ASN A 7 -32.66 17.67 -3.08
C ASN A 7 -32.03 16.80 -1.96
N LEU A 8 -30.70 16.79 -1.85
CA LEU A 8 -29.97 16.07 -0.79
C LEU A 8 -29.60 16.98 0.40
N GLY A 9 -29.76 18.26 0.30
CA GLY A 9 -29.27 19.28 1.23
C GLY A 9 -30.25 19.85 2.24
N ARG A 10 -31.37 19.19 2.56
CA ARG A 10 -32.22 19.57 3.70
C ARG A 10 -32.44 18.37 4.61
N HIS A 11 -31.60 18.22 5.58
CA HIS A 11 -31.85 17.40 6.76
C HIS A 11 -32.87 18.14 7.64
N ASP A 12 -34.16 17.80 7.47
CA ASP A 12 -35.10 17.92 8.55
C ASP A 12 -35.10 16.60 9.34
N GLU A 13 -34.92 16.73 10.63
CA GLU A 13 -34.92 15.64 11.58
C GLU A 13 -36.22 14.83 11.46
N GLY A 14 -36.15 13.58 11.01
CA GLY A 14 -37.19 12.59 11.23
C GLY A 14 -37.93 11.97 10.06
N GLU A 15 -37.50 12.10 8.80
CA GLU A 15 -38.12 11.35 7.71
C GLU A 15 -37.20 10.32 7.07
N ASN A 16 -37.55 9.06 7.31
CA ASN A 16 -37.01 7.90 6.60
C ASN A 16 -37.08 8.12 5.08
N TYR A 17 -35.95 8.14 4.40
CA TYR A 17 -35.89 8.03 2.95
C TYR A 17 -36.50 6.69 2.52
N ARG A 18 -37.78 6.73 2.12
CA ARG A 18 -38.42 5.66 1.38
C ARG A 18 -37.94 5.72 -0.07
N PHE A 19 -36.87 5.00 -0.37
CA PHE A 19 -36.70 4.50 -1.72
C PHE A 19 -37.87 3.54 -1.96
N SER A 20 -38.83 3.95 -2.79
CA SER A 20 -39.87 3.09 -3.28
C SER A 20 -39.29 2.12 -4.34
N MET A 21 -38.45 1.20 -3.91
CA MET A 21 -38.31 -0.06 -4.60
C MET A 21 -39.52 -0.89 -4.21
N LYS A 22 -40.37 -1.24 -5.15
CA LYS A 22 -41.28 -2.36 -5.00
C LYS A 22 -40.43 -3.61 -4.77
N SER A 23 -40.10 -3.88 -3.50
CA SER A 23 -39.53 -5.16 -3.13
C SER A 23 -40.59 -6.22 -3.40
N ALA A 24 -40.32 -7.14 -4.30
CA ALA A 24 -40.95 -8.43 -4.24
C ALA A 24 -40.55 -9.06 -2.91
N VAL A 25 -41.42 -8.99 -1.92
CA VAL A 25 -41.20 -9.59 -0.61
C VAL A 25 -41.11 -11.09 -0.83
N VAL A 26 -39.90 -11.63 -0.86
CA VAL A 26 -39.70 -13.06 -0.58
C VAL A 26 -40.14 -13.21 0.89
N THR A 27 -41.22 -13.93 1.14
CA THR A 27 -41.78 -14.27 2.46
C THR A 27 -40.94 -15.35 3.16
N SER A 28 -39.60 -15.27 3.11
CA SER A 28 -38.74 -16.06 3.98
C SER A 28 -38.60 -15.33 5.32
N ALA A 29 -38.70 -16.10 6.42
CA ALA A 29 -38.47 -15.55 7.74
C ALA A 29 -37.05 -14.97 7.83
N LEU A 30 -36.92 -13.79 8.46
CA LEU A 30 -35.63 -13.22 8.80
C LEU A 30 -35.14 -13.87 10.10
N GLU A 31 -34.08 -14.64 9.99
CA GLU A 31 -33.38 -15.18 11.16
C GLU A 31 -32.19 -14.30 11.51
N ARG A 32 -31.90 -14.16 12.79
CA ARG A 32 -30.83 -13.31 13.31
C ARG A 32 -29.99 -14.09 14.31
N PHE A 33 -28.68 -14.12 14.08
CA PHE A 33 -27.70 -14.79 14.94
C PHE A 33 -26.69 -13.78 15.47
N ILE A 34 -26.52 -13.69 16.78
CA ILE A 34 -25.62 -12.77 17.45
C ILE A 34 -24.47 -13.57 18.04
N ILE A 35 -23.24 -13.11 17.77
CA ILE A 35 -21.99 -13.72 18.21
C ILE A 35 -21.29 -12.75 19.17
N ALA A 36 -21.03 -13.17 20.39
CA ALA A 36 -20.31 -12.41 21.40
C ALA A 36 -19.02 -13.14 21.81
N SER A 37 -17.97 -12.40 22.13
CA SER A 37 -16.75 -12.97 22.69
C SER A 37 -16.99 -13.45 24.14
N ARG A 38 -16.40 -14.59 24.54
CA ARG A 38 -16.41 -15.07 25.93
C ARG A 38 -15.53 -14.23 26.85
N ALA A 39 -14.44 -13.71 26.32
CA ALA A 39 -13.56 -12.77 26.99
C ALA A 39 -13.88 -11.33 26.57
N ARG A 40 -13.26 -10.35 27.23
CA ARG A 40 -13.34 -8.95 26.77
C ARG A 40 -12.81 -8.85 25.35
N ASP A 41 -13.59 -8.25 24.47
CA ASP A 41 -13.18 -8.03 23.06
C ASP A 41 -12.04 -6.99 23.02
N PRO A 42 -10.88 -7.31 22.44
CA PRO A 42 -9.77 -6.37 22.36
C PRO A 42 -10.11 -5.07 21.61
N ARG A 43 -11.09 -5.11 20.68
CA ARG A 43 -11.58 -3.93 19.95
C ARG A 43 -12.24 -2.89 20.89
N ALA A 44 -12.74 -3.32 22.05
CA ALA A 44 -13.43 -2.45 23.01
C ALA A 44 -12.53 -1.33 23.57
N ASP A 45 -11.28 -1.64 23.89
CA ASP A 45 -10.34 -0.65 24.42
C ASP A 45 -9.97 0.40 23.39
N ALA A 46 -9.83 0.01 22.11
CA ALA A 46 -9.65 0.93 20.99
C ALA A 46 -10.83 1.91 20.84
N LEU A 47 -12.06 1.40 20.92
CA LEU A 47 -13.26 2.22 20.84
C LEU A 47 -13.38 3.16 22.05
N LEU A 48 -13.02 2.72 23.24
CA LEU A 48 -13.00 3.59 24.43
C LEU A 48 -11.99 4.73 24.27
N GLN A 49 -10.81 4.45 23.75
CA GLN A 49 -9.83 5.49 23.47
C GLN A 49 -10.32 6.46 22.38
N GLY A 50 -10.84 5.93 21.27
CA GLY A 50 -11.45 6.74 20.20
C GLY A 50 -12.60 7.62 20.69
N ALA A 51 -13.41 7.13 21.63
CA ALA A 51 -14.47 7.92 22.25
C ALA A 51 -13.90 9.10 23.09
N ARG A 52 -12.82 8.86 23.83
CA ARG A 52 -12.13 9.94 24.58
C ARG A 52 -11.56 11.00 23.64
N ASP A 53 -10.96 10.56 22.54
CA ASP A 53 -10.41 11.46 21.51
C ASP A 53 -11.53 12.31 20.86
N LEU A 54 -12.74 11.78 20.74
CA LEU A 54 -13.94 12.52 20.31
C LEU A 54 -14.58 13.41 21.42
N GLY A 55 -13.96 13.48 22.59
CA GLY A 55 -14.47 14.24 23.74
C GLY A 55 -15.68 13.59 24.44
N VAL A 56 -15.89 12.27 24.25
CA VAL A 56 -16.99 11.51 24.89
C VAL A 56 -16.42 10.68 26.07
N ALA A 57 -15.99 11.36 27.12
CA ALA A 57 -15.49 10.72 28.34
C ALA A 57 -16.57 10.01 29.19
N SER A 58 -17.84 10.20 28.85
CA SER A 58 -19.00 9.57 29.50
C SER A 58 -19.17 8.09 29.15
N LEU A 59 -18.59 7.61 28.04
CA LEU A 59 -18.50 6.18 27.70
C LEU A 59 -17.51 5.49 28.63
N ARG A 60 -17.94 4.44 29.34
CA ARG A 60 -17.12 3.72 30.32
C ARG A 60 -16.72 2.33 29.88
N ASP A 61 -17.59 1.69 29.08
CA ASP A 61 -17.34 0.36 28.56
C ASP A 61 -18.14 0.16 27.27
N VAL A 62 -17.72 -0.78 26.41
CA VAL A 62 -18.41 -1.17 25.19
C VAL A 62 -18.32 -2.67 24.98
N GLU A 63 -19.47 -3.30 24.71
CA GLU A 63 -19.53 -4.69 24.24
C GLU A 63 -19.70 -4.68 22.72
N ILE A 64 -19.00 -5.57 22.03
CA ILE A 64 -19.05 -5.69 20.58
C ILE A 64 -19.56 -7.09 20.24
N HIS A 65 -20.63 -7.14 19.46
CA HIS A 65 -21.20 -8.38 18.96
C HIS A 65 -21.23 -8.34 17.44
N ASP A 66 -20.83 -9.44 16.81
CA ASP A 66 -21.04 -9.60 15.36
C ASP A 66 -22.46 -10.15 15.14
N VAL A 67 -23.13 -9.70 14.07
CA VAL A 67 -24.52 -10.06 13.76
C VAL A 67 -24.58 -10.67 12.37
N VAL A 68 -25.18 -11.84 12.27
CA VAL A 68 -25.46 -12.51 11.00
C VAL A 68 -26.98 -12.52 10.77
N PHE A 69 -27.39 -12.01 9.62
CA PHE A 69 -28.76 -11.99 9.15
C PHE A 69 -28.93 -13.06 8.06
N LEU A 70 -29.96 -13.88 8.18
CA LEU A 70 -30.23 -14.97 7.26
C LEU A 70 -31.66 -14.87 6.73
N ALA A 71 -31.82 -14.78 5.41
CA ALA A 71 -33.11 -14.91 4.75
C ALA A 71 -33.40 -16.41 4.52
N ALA A 72 -33.91 -17.10 5.55
CA ALA A 72 -34.14 -18.54 5.52
C ALA A 72 -35.26 -18.93 6.49
N SER A 73 -35.94 -20.05 6.24
CA SER A 73 -36.77 -20.72 7.22
C SER A 73 -36.00 -21.93 7.74
N LEU A 74 -35.43 -21.78 8.94
CA LEU A 74 -34.56 -22.80 9.55
C LEU A 74 -35.34 -23.67 10.54
N ASP A 75 -35.18 -24.97 10.43
CA ASP A 75 -35.57 -25.89 11.50
C ASP A 75 -34.49 -26.00 12.58
N ASP A 76 -34.76 -26.74 13.64
CA ASP A 76 -33.82 -26.88 14.77
C ASP A 76 -32.52 -27.57 14.39
N GLU A 77 -32.54 -28.50 13.42
CA GLU A 77 -31.33 -29.17 12.92
C GLU A 77 -30.44 -28.18 12.14
N ALA A 78 -31.00 -27.41 11.22
CA ALA A 78 -30.29 -26.39 10.47
C ALA A 78 -29.74 -25.27 11.38
N ARG A 79 -30.51 -24.84 12.39
CA ARG A 79 -30.01 -23.90 13.41
C ARG A 79 -28.84 -24.45 14.19
N GLY A 80 -28.87 -25.75 14.55
CA GLY A 80 -27.77 -26.42 15.23
C GLY A 80 -26.50 -26.44 14.37
N VAL A 81 -26.61 -26.85 13.10
CA VAL A 81 -25.49 -26.85 12.14
C VAL A 81 -24.91 -25.45 11.96
N LEU A 82 -25.74 -24.46 11.77
CA LEU A 82 -25.28 -23.07 11.59
C LEU A 82 -24.66 -22.51 12.88
N HIS A 83 -25.21 -22.84 14.05
CA HIS A 83 -24.63 -22.41 15.32
C HIS A 83 -23.17 -22.88 15.44
N ASP A 84 -22.91 -24.15 15.14
CA ASP A 84 -21.57 -24.73 15.23
C ASP A 84 -20.61 -24.22 14.13
N LEU A 85 -21.14 -23.74 13.01
CA LEU A 85 -20.36 -23.11 11.94
C LEU A 85 -20.04 -21.63 12.21
N LEU A 86 -20.98 -20.88 12.85
CA LEU A 86 -20.89 -19.43 12.99
C LEU A 86 -20.19 -18.98 14.28
N ALA A 87 -20.15 -19.80 15.32
CA ALA A 87 -19.58 -19.43 16.61
C ALA A 87 -18.53 -20.43 17.07
N ASP A 88 -17.31 -19.97 17.34
CA ASP A 88 -16.26 -20.78 17.95
C ASP A 88 -16.67 -21.19 19.39
N PRO A 89 -16.79 -22.49 19.69
CA PRO A 89 -17.29 -22.96 20.99
C PRO A 89 -16.34 -22.64 22.14
N LEU A 90 -15.06 -22.35 21.91
CA LEU A 90 -14.07 -22.02 22.93
C LEU A 90 -14.03 -20.50 23.21
N LEU A 91 -14.09 -19.70 22.16
CA LEU A 91 -13.86 -18.25 22.21
C LEU A 91 -15.13 -17.43 22.20
N GLN A 92 -16.24 -17.98 21.69
CA GLN A 92 -17.46 -17.21 21.41
C GLN A 92 -18.71 -17.85 22.02
N VAL A 93 -19.75 -17.04 22.09
CA VAL A 93 -21.12 -17.45 22.44
C VAL A 93 -22.04 -16.99 21.33
N GLY A 94 -22.66 -17.95 20.62
CA GLY A 94 -23.68 -17.68 19.63
C GLY A 94 -25.10 -17.77 20.20
N ARG A 95 -26.01 -16.95 19.70
CA ARG A 95 -27.44 -17.05 20.08
C ARG A 95 -28.36 -16.62 18.94
N TRP A 96 -29.46 -17.36 18.79
CA TRP A 96 -30.56 -16.99 17.88
C TRP A 96 -31.46 -15.96 18.54
N VAL A 97 -31.90 -14.95 17.79
CA VAL A 97 -32.79 -13.88 18.26
C VAL A 97 -33.96 -13.77 17.30
N SER A 98 -35.18 -13.88 17.82
CA SER A 98 -36.39 -13.59 17.04
C SER A 98 -36.67 -12.09 16.99
N ASP A 99 -37.18 -11.57 15.86
CA ASP A 99 -37.41 -10.13 15.61
C ASP A 99 -38.39 -9.49 16.62
N GLU A 100 -39.22 -10.27 17.31
CA GLU A 100 -40.24 -9.77 18.24
C GLU A 100 -39.74 -9.56 19.67
N SER A 101 -38.58 -10.05 20.02
CA SER A 101 -38.02 -9.83 21.35
C SER A 101 -37.08 -8.61 21.32
N HIS A 102 -37.58 -7.46 21.80
CA HIS A 102 -36.65 -6.48 22.38
C HIS A 102 -35.80 -7.23 23.39
N ASP A 103 -34.51 -7.35 23.09
CA ASP A 103 -33.56 -8.11 23.89
C ASP A 103 -33.41 -7.42 25.26
N ASN A 104 -34.29 -7.78 26.19
CA ASN A 104 -34.41 -7.23 27.55
C ASN A 104 -33.20 -7.58 28.44
N HIS A 105 -32.14 -8.19 27.88
CA HIS A 105 -30.93 -8.54 28.66
C HIS A 105 -29.97 -7.36 28.84
N THR A 106 -30.24 -6.16 28.33
CA THR A 106 -29.47 -4.93 28.59
C THR A 106 -30.23 -3.90 29.43
N SER A 107 -31.16 -4.32 30.30
CA SER A 107 -31.84 -3.38 31.20
C SER A 107 -31.05 -3.04 32.47
N THR A 108 -29.86 -2.46 32.28
CA THR A 108 -29.45 -1.41 33.20
C THR A 108 -29.82 -0.09 32.56
N ALA A 109 -30.51 0.81 33.26
CA ALA A 109 -31.03 2.10 32.77
C ALA A 109 -29.97 3.09 32.23
N ALA A 110 -28.78 2.60 31.84
CA ALA A 110 -27.62 3.35 31.43
C ALA A 110 -26.90 2.81 30.18
N ALA A 111 -27.43 1.77 29.49
CA ALA A 111 -26.80 1.24 28.26
C ALA A 111 -27.54 1.71 27.02
N ARG A 112 -26.82 2.12 25.98
CA ARG A 112 -27.34 2.48 24.65
C ARG A 112 -26.83 1.46 23.63
N VAL A 113 -27.60 1.21 22.58
CA VAL A 113 -27.24 0.24 21.55
C VAL A 113 -27.09 0.95 20.21
N VAL A 114 -25.99 0.69 19.51
CA VAL A 114 -25.79 1.09 18.12
C VAL A 114 -25.61 -0.18 17.29
N GLU A 115 -26.34 -0.33 16.22
CA GLU A 115 -26.17 -1.39 15.25
C GLU A 115 -25.73 -0.84 13.91
N THR A 116 -24.78 -1.52 13.25
CA THR A 116 -24.31 -1.17 11.91
C THR A 116 -24.56 -2.32 10.95
N ALA A 117 -24.81 -2.00 9.68
CA ALA A 117 -24.87 -2.95 8.58
C ALA A 117 -24.40 -2.26 7.30
N LEU A 118 -23.91 -3.04 6.35
CA LEU A 118 -23.44 -2.51 5.07
C LEU A 118 -24.56 -1.83 4.28
N LEU A 119 -24.20 -0.83 3.49
CA LEU A 119 -25.09 -0.20 2.53
C LEU A 119 -25.46 -1.20 1.41
N PRO A 120 -26.64 -1.04 0.77
CA PRO A 120 -27.01 -1.85 -0.38
C PRO A 120 -25.95 -1.74 -1.50
N GLY A 121 -25.49 -2.88 -2.01
CA GLY A 121 -24.49 -2.93 -3.08
C GLY A 121 -23.03 -2.92 -2.63
N VAL A 122 -22.76 -2.73 -1.35
CA VAL A 122 -21.43 -2.94 -0.78
C VAL A 122 -21.17 -4.46 -0.67
N THR A 123 -20.00 -4.89 -1.10
CA THR A 123 -19.60 -6.31 -1.03
C THR A 123 -19.45 -6.75 0.42
N ASP A 124 -20.05 -7.90 0.76
CA ASP A 124 -19.96 -8.56 2.06
C ASP A 124 -19.29 -9.93 1.90
N PRO A 125 -17.94 -10.01 1.98
CA PRO A 125 -17.21 -11.26 1.79
C PRO A 125 -17.55 -12.30 2.87
N VAL A 126 -17.83 -11.86 4.09
CA VAL A 126 -18.19 -12.75 5.20
C VAL A 126 -19.54 -13.40 4.94
N ALA A 127 -20.51 -12.64 4.46
CA ALA A 127 -21.84 -13.18 4.10
C ALA A 127 -21.75 -14.19 2.95
N ALA A 128 -20.94 -13.89 1.92
CA ALA A 128 -20.71 -14.80 0.79
C ALA A 128 -20.08 -16.12 1.25
N GLU A 129 -19.12 -16.07 2.16
CA GLU A 129 -18.47 -17.26 2.69
C GLU A 129 -19.42 -18.08 3.58
N ILE A 130 -20.23 -17.43 4.43
CA ILE A 130 -21.27 -18.10 5.22
C ILE A 130 -22.25 -18.82 4.30
N GLU A 131 -22.74 -18.18 3.23
CA GLU A 131 -23.64 -18.80 2.25
C GLU A 131 -23.00 -20.04 1.60
N ARG A 132 -21.73 -19.93 1.22
CA ARG A 132 -20.96 -21.01 0.60
C ARG A 132 -20.81 -22.22 1.52
N VAL A 133 -20.41 -21.99 2.77
CA VAL A 133 -20.17 -23.05 3.77
C VAL A 133 -21.49 -23.71 4.18
N ALA A 134 -22.53 -22.92 4.42
CA ALA A 134 -23.85 -23.42 4.75
C ALA A 134 -24.46 -24.29 3.65
N THR A 135 -24.32 -23.87 2.39
CA THR A 135 -24.73 -24.66 1.20
C THR A 135 -24.01 -26.01 1.17
N ARG A 136 -22.70 -26.04 1.45
CA ARG A 136 -21.94 -27.30 1.55
C ARG A 136 -22.40 -28.19 2.71
N ALA A 137 -22.85 -27.58 3.80
CA ALA A 137 -23.43 -28.30 4.93
C ALA A 137 -24.89 -28.73 4.71
N GLY A 138 -25.47 -28.47 3.53
CA GLY A 138 -26.83 -28.87 3.18
C GLY A 138 -27.92 -27.93 3.66
N VAL A 139 -27.57 -26.73 4.15
CA VAL A 139 -28.52 -25.71 4.60
C VAL A 139 -28.81 -24.73 3.45
N ALA A 140 -30.03 -24.73 2.96
CA ALA A 140 -30.47 -23.80 1.91
C ALA A 140 -30.77 -22.42 2.48
N MET A 141 -30.20 -21.37 1.85
CA MET A 141 -30.45 -19.97 2.21
C MET A 141 -30.85 -19.14 1.01
N HIS A 142 -31.63 -18.07 1.26
CA HIS A 142 -32.07 -17.15 0.23
C HIS A 142 -31.29 -15.83 0.24
N GLY A 143 -30.48 -15.59 1.26
CA GLY A 143 -29.57 -14.46 1.38
C GLY A 143 -28.91 -14.43 2.77
N VAL A 144 -27.71 -13.91 2.81
CA VAL A 144 -26.93 -13.67 4.02
C VAL A 144 -26.49 -12.20 4.01
N ALA A 145 -26.41 -11.58 5.17
CA ALA A 145 -25.80 -10.27 5.37
C ALA A 145 -25.17 -10.23 6.76
N THR A 146 -24.16 -9.39 6.95
CA THR A 146 -23.51 -9.22 8.24
C THR A 146 -23.68 -7.81 8.80
N GLY A 147 -23.42 -7.65 10.08
CA GLY A 147 -23.46 -6.37 10.79
C GLY A 147 -22.78 -6.48 12.14
N ARG A 148 -22.78 -5.36 12.88
CA ARG A 148 -22.25 -5.31 14.23
C ARG A 148 -23.26 -4.66 15.17
N ARG A 149 -23.20 -5.05 16.43
CA ARG A 149 -23.97 -4.48 17.52
C ARG A 149 -23.03 -4.04 18.63
N PHE A 150 -23.09 -2.75 18.98
CA PHE A 150 -22.31 -2.13 20.04
C PHE A 150 -23.23 -1.82 21.22
N VAL A 151 -22.91 -2.35 22.40
CA VAL A 151 -23.61 -2.00 23.63
C VAL A 151 -22.75 -1.02 24.41
N LEU A 152 -23.19 0.22 24.49
CA LEU A 152 -22.46 1.36 25.04
C LEU A 152 -22.85 1.59 26.49
N HIS A 153 -21.94 1.38 27.43
CA HIS A 153 -22.16 1.55 28.86
C HIS A 153 -21.68 2.92 29.32
N GLY A 154 -22.58 3.74 29.88
CA GLY A 154 -22.27 5.08 30.36
C GLY A 154 -23.49 6.00 30.39
N ARG A 155 -23.31 7.20 30.92
CA ARG A 155 -24.36 8.24 30.89
C ARG A 155 -24.20 9.08 29.63
N LEU A 156 -24.61 8.54 28.48
CA LEU A 156 -24.47 9.13 27.17
C LEU A 156 -25.70 9.98 26.80
N SER A 157 -25.49 11.21 26.37
CA SER A 157 -26.52 12.02 25.72
C SER A 157 -26.80 11.52 24.29
N PRO A 158 -27.98 11.81 23.72
CA PRO A 158 -28.26 11.47 22.32
C PRO A 158 -27.22 12.00 21.32
N ASP A 159 -26.72 13.22 21.53
CA ASP A 159 -25.68 13.83 20.68
C ASP A 159 -24.34 13.10 20.78
N GLU A 160 -23.97 12.64 21.98
CA GLU A 160 -22.75 11.84 22.16
C GLU A 160 -22.89 10.48 21.43
N VAL A 161 -24.02 9.80 21.56
CA VAL A 161 -24.28 8.54 20.84
C VAL A 161 -24.27 8.77 19.33
N GLY A 162 -24.87 9.85 18.83
CA GLY A 162 -24.85 10.22 17.43
C GLY A 162 -23.41 10.45 16.91
N ARG A 163 -22.59 11.19 17.67
CA ARG A 163 -21.17 11.39 17.32
C ARG A 163 -20.39 10.08 17.32
N LEU A 164 -20.58 9.21 18.31
CA LEU A 164 -19.96 7.90 18.34
C LEU A 164 -20.38 7.07 17.13
N ALA A 165 -21.66 7.01 16.81
CA ALA A 165 -22.17 6.24 15.68
C ALA A 165 -21.52 6.69 14.36
N THR A 166 -21.48 8.01 14.10
CA THR A 166 -21.05 8.57 12.80
C THR A 166 -19.53 8.69 12.65
N ARG A 167 -18.79 8.87 13.76
CA ARG A 167 -17.36 9.18 13.72
C ARG A 167 -16.47 8.03 14.18
N LEU A 168 -17.02 7.01 14.84
CA LEU A 168 -16.24 5.93 15.45
C LEU A 168 -16.76 4.52 15.11
N LEU A 169 -18.08 4.28 15.28
CA LEU A 169 -18.64 2.92 15.22
C LEU A 169 -19.02 2.49 13.81
N ALA A 170 -19.46 3.41 12.95
CA ALA A 170 -19.76 3.16 11.55
C ALA A 170 -18.82 3.93 10.61
N ASN A 171 -18.61 3.40 9.42
CA ASN A 171 -18.10 4.17 8.29
C ASN A 171 -19.28 4.57 7.38
N PRO A 172 -19.72 5.85 7.37
CA PRO A 172 -20.88 6.29 6.59
C PRO A 172 -20.81 6.01 5.09
N ILE A 173 -19.61 5.73 4.58
CA ILE A 173 -19.35 5.48 3.17
C ILE A 173 -19.83 4.09 2.75
N ILE A 174 -19.67 3.10 3.64
CA ILE A 174 -20.02 1.70 3.37
C ILE A 174 -21.06 1.14 4.32
N GLU A 175 -21.35 1.83 5.44
CA GLU A 175 -22.24 1.34 6.49
C GLU A 175 -23.36 2.35 6.79
N ARG A 176 -24.48 1.83 7.20
CA ARG A 176 -25.58 2.55 7.84
C ARG A 176 -25.72 2.06 9.28
N TRP A 177 -26.38 2.83 10.11
CA TRP A 177 -26.54 2.51 11.53
C TRP A 177 -27.95 2.79 12.03
N SER A 178 -28.29 2.18 13.15
CA SER A 178 -29.47 2.48 13.96
C SER A 178 -29.07 2.68 15.41
N ILE A 179 -29.80 3.52 16.14
CA ILE A 179 -29.57 3.80 17.56
C ILE A 179 -30.80 3.29 18.34
N ASP A 180 -30.56 2.43 19.33
CA ASP A 180 -31.59 1.80 20.19
C ASP A 180 -32.71 1.07 19.42
N ALA A 181 -32.39 0.63 18.21
CA ALA A 181 -33.31 -0.14 17.37
C ALA A 181 -32.50 -1.18 16.56
N SER A 182 -33.12 -2.30 16.22
CA SER A 182 -32.55 -3.27 15.31
C SER A 182 -32.40 -2.70 13.91
N ILE A 183 -31.26 -2.94 13.26
CA ILE A 183 -31.04 -2.56 11.86
C ILE A 183 -31.58 -3.65 10.93
N ALA A 184 -32.26 -3.25 9.86
CA ALA A 184 -32.69 -4.19 8.84
C ALA A 184 -31.49 -4.55 7.91
N PRO A 185 -31.29 -5.82 7.53
CA PRO A 185 -30.18 -6.19 6.62
C PRO A 185 -30.43 -5.70 5.19
N SER A 186 -29.35 -5.56 4.42
CA SER A 186 -29.40 -5.29 2.99
C SER A 186 -29.04 -6.58 2.24
N PHE A 187 -30.04 -7.39 1.92
CA PHE A 187 -29.83 -8.56 1.09
C PHE A 187 -29.65 -8.18 -0.38
N VAL A 188 -28.80 -8.90 -1.08
CA VAL A 188 -28.61 -8.73 -2.52
C VAL A 188 -29.87 -9.19 -3.27
N PRO A 189 -30.51 -8.34 -4.12
CA PRO A 189 -31.65 -8.76 -4.93
C PRO A 189 -31.27 -9.90 -5.90
N ARG A 190 -32.13 -10.88 -6.10
CA ARG A 190 -31.90 -12.00 -7.03
C ARG A 190 -32.61 -11.87 -8.38
N GLU A 191 -33.53 -10.91 -8.53
CA GLU A 191 -34.23 -10.67 -9.78
C GLU A 191 -33.41 -9.80 -10.72
N ALA A 192 -33.26 -10.24 -11.97
CA ALA A 192 -32.50 -9.54 -13.00
C ALA A 192 -33.35 -8.45 -13.64
N GLU A 193 -32.91 -7.20 -13.56
CA GLU A 193 -33.34 -6.16 -14.50
C GLU A 193 -32.41 -6.21 -15.73
N ALA A 194 -32.98 -5.98 -16.92
CA ALA A 194 -32.18 -5.91 -18.15
C ALA A 194 -31.23 -4.69 -18.07
N MET A 195 -30.00 -4.84 -18.56
CA MET A 195 -29.07 -3.72 -18.70
C MET A 195 -29.74 -2.58 -19.49
N ALA A 196 -29.58 -1.35 -19.01
CA ALA A 196 -30.06 -0.17 -19.71
C ALA A 196 -29.36 -0.02 -21.07
N SER A 197 -30.08 0.49 -22.08
CA SER A 197 -29.46 0.83 -23.37
C SER A 197 -28.40 1.91 -23.16
N PRO A 198 -27.26 1.89 -23.94
CA PRO A 198 -26.21 2.87 -23.82
C PRO A 198 -26.72 4.28 -24.18
N GLU A 199 -26.22 5.29 -23.47
CA GLU A 199 -26.51 6.69 -23.72
C GLU A 199 -25.59 7.23 -24.83
N LEU A 200 -26.14 8.02 -25.77
CA LEU A 200 -25.36 8.70 -26.80
C LEU A 200 -24.95 10.11 -26.31
N LEU A 201 -23.65 10.33 -26.14
CA LEU A 201 -23.13 11.60 -25.64
C LEU A 201 -22.92 12.66 -26.74
N GLY A 202 -22.96 13.94 -26.36
CA GLY A 202 -22.92 15.09 -27.25
C GLY A 202 -21.53 15.46 -27.80
N PHE A 203 -20.77 14.48 -28.30
CA PHE A 203 -19.48 14.68 -28.97
C PHE A 203 -19.66 14.73 -30.51
N ASP A 204 -20.51 15.59 -30.99
CA ASP A 204 -20.77 15.77 -32.43
C ASP A 204 -20.02 17.01 -33.00
N ALA A 205 -20.19 17.25 -34.31
CA ALA A 205 -19.52 18.36 -35.02
C ALA A 205 -19.94 19.75 -34.50
N GLU A 206 -21.12 19.87 -33.90
CA GLU A 206 -21.67 21.12 -33.35
C GLU A 206 -21.27 21.34 -31.88
N ALA A 207 -20.69 20.33 -31.21
CA ALA A 207 -20.29 20.41 -29.82
C ALA A 207 -19.22 21.48 -29.59
N THR A 208 -19.56 22.46 -28.73
CA THR A 208 -18.62 23.51 -28.34
C THR A 208 -17.68 23.03 -27.23
N PRO A 209 -16.47 23.62 -27.07
CA PRO A 209 -15.58 23.28 -25.96
C PRO A 209 -16.28 23.37 -24.56
N ALA A 210 -17.15 24.38 -24.37
CA ALA A 210 -17.90 24.54 -23.13
C ALA A 210 -18.91 23.40 -22.89
N HIS A 211 -19.53 22.88 -23.97
CA HIS A 211 -20.42 21.71 -23.87
C HIS A 211 -19.66 20.43 -23.51
N LEU A 212 -18.52 20.21 -24.16
CA LEU A 212 -17.64 19.05 -23.85
C LEU A 212 -17.14 19.11 -22.41
N GLU A 213 -16.74 20.29 -21.93
CA GLU A 213 -16.31 20.49 -20.55
C GLU A 213 -17.45 20.28 -19.54
N ALA A 214 -18.71 20.59 -19.92
CA ALA A 214 -19.88 20.29 -19.08
C ALA A 214 -20.08 18.78 -18.93
N ILE A 215 -20.00 18.00 -20.01
CA ILE A 215 -20.07 16.52 -19.99
C ILE A 215 -18.92 15.94 -19.16
N ASN A 216 -17.68 16.43 -19.40
CA ASN A 216 -16.48 16.04 -18.66
C ASN A 216 -16.66 16.17 -17.14
N ARG A 217 -17.21 17.30 -16.69
CA ARG A 217 -17.45 17.59 -15.28
C ARG A 217 -18.59 16.78 -14.71
N GLU A 218 -19.71 16.69 -15.42
CA GLU A 218 -20.89 15.94 -14.99
C GLU A 218 -20.58 14.46 -14.77
N ARG A 219 -19.78 13.89 -15.67
CA ARG A 219 -19.40 12.47 -15.60
C ARG A 219 -18.10 12.19 -14.87
N GLY A 220 -17.35 13.23 -14.47
CA GLY A 220 -16.06 13.06 -13.78
C GLY A 220 -14.98 12.36 -14.62
N LEU A 221 -14.94 12.64 -15.94
CA LEU A 221 -14.05 11.95 -16.89
C LEU A 221 -12.56 12.32 -16.72
N ALA A 222 -12.28 13.49 -16.12
CA ALA A 222 -10.92 14.00 -15.88
C ALA A 222 -10.05 14.13 -17.16
N LEU A 223 -10.69 14.36 -18.32
CA LEU A 223 -10.03 14.64 -19.59
C LEU A 223 -9.67 16.13 -19.70
N ASP A 224 -8.53 16.45 -20.30
CA ASP A 224 -8.18 17.84 -20.61
C ASP A 224 -8.81 18.32 -21.95
N ALA A 225 -8.69 19.61 -22.25
CA ALA A 225 -9.31 20.21 -23.44
C ALA A 225 -8.80 19.61 -24.77
N ALA A 226 -7.53 19.21 -24.83
CA ALA A 226 -6.95 18.59 -26.02
C ALA A 226 -7.46 17.14 -26.17
N GLU A 227 -7.57 16.41 -25.08
CA GLU A 227 -8.13 15.06 -25.04
C GLU A 227 -9.61 15.05 -25.44
N LEU A 228 -10.42 15.99 -24.89
CA LEU A 228 -11.83 16.16 -25.29
C LEU A 228 -11.98 16.47 -26.80
N SER A 229 -11.08 17.30 -27.34
CA SER A 229 -11.08 17.61 -28.81
C SER A 229 -10.74 16.38 -29.64
N ALA A 230 -9.73 15.58 -29.22
CA ALA A 230 -9.33 14.36 -29.91
C ALA A 230 -10.45 13.33 -29.94
N VAL A 231 -11.15 13.14 -28.81
CA VAL A 231 -12.33 12.26 -28.74
C VAL A 231 -13.42 12.72 -29.71
N ARG A 232 -13.76 14.02 -29.69
CA ARG A 232 -14.76 14.57 -30.61
C ARG A 232 -14.37 14.36 -32.09
N GLU A 233 -13.13 14.66 -32.44
CA GLU A 233 -12.63 14.55 -33.82
C GLU A 233 -12.69 13.09 -34.31
N TYR A 234 -12.35 12.14 -33.47
CA TYR A 234 -12.43 10.72 -33.78
C TYR A 234 -13.85 10.26 -34.12
N PHE A 235 -14.85 10.63 -33.31
CA PHE A 235 -16.24 10.23 -33.56
C PHE A 235 -16.91 10.99 -34.67
N VAL A 236 -16.57 12.29 -34.84
CA VAL A 236 -17.02 13.12 -36.01
C VAL A 236 -16.51 12.51 -37.32
N ALA A 237 -15.25 12.07 -37.38
CA ALA A 237 -14.69 11.41 -38.56
C ALA A 237 -15.43 10.10 -38.92
N ARG A 238 -16.04 9.43 -37.95
CA ARG A 238 -16.86 8.21 -38.10
C ARG A 238 -18.34 8.51 -38.40
N GLY A 239 -18.74 9.76 -38.40
CA GLY A 239 -20.11 10.20 -38.69
C GLY A 239 -21.14 9.73 -37.63
N ARG A 240 -20.73 9.51 -36.40
CA ARG A 240 -21.59 9.09 -35.30
C ARG A 240 -21.21 9.75 -33.97
N ARG A 241 -22.14 9.73 -33.01
CA ARG A 241 -21.88 10.13 -31.62
C ARG A 241 -21.37 8.91 -30.85
N PRO A 242 -20.50 9.11 -29.83
CA PRO A 242 -20.08 8.05 -28.95
C PRO A 242 -21.18 7.64 -27.97
N THR A 243 -21.09 6.40 -27.50
CA THR A 243 -21.83 5.94 -26.34
C THR A 243 -21.12 6.39 -25.05
N ASP A 244 -21.84 6.34 -23.93
CA ASP A 244 -21.28 6.51 -22.61
C ASP A 244 -20.18 5.47 -22.30
N VAL A 245 -20.35 4.22 -22.71
CA VAL A 245 -19.34 3.15 -22.57
C VAL A 245 -18.04 3.50 -23.26
N GLU A 246 -18.11 4.07 -24.48
CA GLU A 246 -16.94 4.47 -25.25
C GLU A 246 -16.17 5.62 -24.60
N VAL A 247 -16.88 6.66 -24.16
CA VAL A 247 -16.25 7.83 -23.55
C VAL A 247 -15.66 7.50 -22.18
N GLU A 248 -16.36 6.73 -21.35
CA GLU A 248 -15.86 6.27 -20.07
C GLU A 248 -14.63 5.36 -20.24
N THR A 249 -14.62 4.46 -21.25
CA THR A 249 -13.45 3.61 -21.59
C THR A 249 -12.22 4.46 -21.94
N ILE A 250 -12.40 5.45 -22.83
CA ILE A 250 -11.31 6.35 -23.22
C ILE A 250 -10.82 7.13 -21.98
N ALA A 251 -11.73 7.64 -21.14
CA ALA A 251 -11.40 8.42 -19.95
C ALA A 251 -10.56 7.60 -18.93
N GLN A 252 -10.90 6.31 -18.70
CA GLN A 252 -10.13 5.43 -17.84
C GLN A 252 -8.76 5.10 -18.46
N THR A 253 -8.71 4.66 -19.73
CA THR A 253 -7.45 4.34 -20.42
C THR A 253 -6.52 5.55 -20.50
N TRP A 254 -7.05 6.76 -20.70
CA TRP A 254 -6.28 8.01 -20.74
C TRP A 254 -6.17 8.69 -19.36
N SER A 255 -6.53 8.04 -18.25
CA SER A 255 -6.39 8.62 -16.90
C SER A 255 -4.92 8.87 -16.52
N GLU A 256 -4.65 9.72 -15.51
CA GLU A 256 -3.30 9.90 -14.97
C GLU A 256 -2.75 8.57 -14.46
N HIS A 257 -3.62 7.77 -13.82
CA HIS A 257 -3.27 6.48 -13.22
C HIS A 257 -2.84 5.43 -14.26
N CYS A 258 -3.66 5.22 -15.33
CA CYS A 258 -3.37 4.18 -16.33
C CYS A 258 -2.33 4.62 -17.36
N SER A 259 -2.35 5.89 -17.78
CA SER A 259 -1.48 6.40 -18.86
C SER A 259 -0.20 7.07 -18.38
N HIS A 260 0.00 7.26 -17.08
CA HIS A 260 1.14 7.99 -16.52
C HIS A 260 1.33 9.35 -17.23
N LYS A 261 0.23 10.13 -17.39
CA LYS A 261 0.20 11.34 -18.23
C LYS A 261 1.34 12.31 -17.95
N THR A 262 1.64 12.54 -16.66
CA THR A 262 2.69 13.46 -16.22
C THR A 262 4.08 12.91 -16.50
N PHE A 263 4.32 11.62 -16.22
CA PHE A 263 5.62 10.98 -16.49
C PHE A 263 5.91 10.83 -17.98
N ARG A 264 4.88 10.80 -18.83
CA ARG A 264 5.00 10.79 -20.31
C ARG A 264 4.91 12.19 -20.94
N ALA A 265 4.70 13.26 -20.14
CA ALA A 265 4.60 14.61 -20.66
C ALA A 265 5.96 15.16 -21.12
N LYS A 266 5.93 16.08 -22.11
CA LYS A 266 7.06 16.95 -22.40
C LYS A 266 7.09 18.08 -21.37
N ILE A 267 8.22 18.26 -20.70
CA ILE A 267 8.36 19.23 -19.61
C ILE A 267 9.38 20.30 -19.97
N THR A 268 8.98 21.57 -19.83
CA THR A 268 9.85 22.74 -19.95
C THR A 268 10.15 23.31 -18.57
N ILE A 269 11.42 23.30 -18.15
CA ILE A 269 11.87 23.82 -16.86
C ILE A 269 12.57 25.16 -17.07
N ASP A 270 12.06 26.24 -16.45
CA ASP A 270 12.60 27.61 -16.56
C ASP A 270 12.83 28.04 -18.05
N GLY A 271 11.95 27.61 -18.96
CA GLY A 271 12.01 27.93 -20.38
C GLY A 271 12.89 26.99 -21.22
N VAL A 272 13.47 25.95 -20.63
CA VAL A 272 14.27 24.93 -21.33
C VAL A 272 13.50 23.61 -21.37
N GLU A 273 13.17 23.11 -22.57
CA GLU A 273 12.53 21.82 -22.74
C GLU A 273 13.50 20.68 -22.38
N ARG A 274 13.05 19.72 -21.55
CA ARG A 274 13.82 18.52 -21.23
C ARG A 274 13.96 17.64 -22.49
N PRO A 275 15.11 16.99 -22.69
CA PRO A 275 15.34 16.16 -23.87
C PRO A 275 14.43 14.92 -23.92
N GLN A 276 13.96 14.46 -22.76
CA GLN A 276 13.15 13.25 -22.60
C GLN A 276 12.04 13.46 -21.57
N THR A 277 11.01 12.63 -21.67
CA THR A 277 9.99 12.49 -20.61
C THR A 277 10.58 11.80 -19.38
N LEU A 278 9.95 11.95 -18.20
CA LEU A 278 10.46 11.36 -16.96
C LEU A 278 10.53 9.83 -17.06
N LEU A 279 9.48 9.19 -17.58
CA LEU A 279 9.46 7.73 -17.77
C LEU A 279 10.53 7.26 -18.77
N ALA A 280 10.70 7.97 -19.88
CA ALA A 280 11.73 7.61 -20.87
C ALA A 280 13.14 7.67 -20.27
N GLN A 281 13.40 8.65 -19.40
CA GLN A 281 14.68 8.79 -18.72
C GLN A 281 14.98 7.63 -17.75
N LEU A 282 13.98 7.16 -17.01
CA LEU A 282 14.12 5.97 -16.13
C LEU A 282 14.36 4.70 -16.96
N ARG A 283 13.58 4.47 -18.02
CA ARG A 283 13.75 3.33 -18.94
C ARG A 283 15.14 3.31 -19.57
N GLU A 284 15.57 4.42 -20.16
CA GLU A 284 16.90 4.50 -20.79
C GLU A 284 18.05 4.30 -19.79
N SER A 285 17.87 4.73 -18.53
CA SER A 285 18.87 4.46 -17.48
C SER A 285 19.08 2.97 -17.27
N THR A 286 18.00 2.18 -17.27
CA THR A 286 18.02 0.71 -17.14
C THR A 286 18.60 0.05 -18.38
N GLU A 287 18.19 0.47 -19.57
CA GLU A 287 18.71 -0.04 -20.84
C GLU A 287 20.22 0.22 -20.97
N ARG A 288 20.70 1.39 -20.56
CA ARG A 288 22.10 1.77 -20.58
C ARG A 288 22.96 0.96 -19.62
N LEU A 289 22.42 0.59 -18.43
CA LEU A 289 23.11 -0.29 -17.48
C LEU A 289 23.22 -1.72 -18.01
N ALA A 290 22.31 -2.18 -18.84
CA ALA A 290 22.30 -3.48 -19.54
C ALA A 290 22.67 -4.67 -18.63
N ARG A 291 22.09 -4.72 -17.42
CA ARG A 291 22.42 -5.76 -16.43
C ARG A 291 21.85 -7.10 -16.87
N PRO A 292 22.65 -8.18 -16.91
CA PRO A 292 22.21 -9.47 -17.47
C PRO A 292 21.13 -10.17 -16.64
N PHE A 293 20.91 -9.78 -15.40
CA PHE A 293 19.84 -10.32 -14.54
C PHE A 293 18.49 -9.64 -14.77
N VAL A 294 18.41 -8.55 -15.53
CA VAL A 294 17.13 -7.92 -15.92
C VAL A 294 16.57 -8.69 -17.12
N VAL A 295 15.41 -9.29 -16.93
CA VAL A 295 14.70 -10.07 -17.96
C VAL A 295 13.67 -9.20 -18.68
N SER A 296 12.87 -8.44 -17.90
CA SER A 296 11.91 -7.45 -18.40
C SER A 296 11.83 -6.28 -17.42
N ALA A 297 11.77 -5.06 -17.92
CA ALA A 297 11.67 -3.84 -17.13
C ALA A 297 10.71 -2.84 -17.79
N PHE A 298 9.79 -2.27 -16.99
CA PHE A 298 8.77 -1.30 -17.45
C PHE A 298 7.88 -1.82 -18.59
N ASP A 299 7.67 -3.12 -18.64
CA ASP A 299 6.86 -3.79 -19.65
C ASP A 299 5.94 -4.82 -18.96
N GLY A 300 4.64 -4.74 -19.20
CA GLY A 300 3.63 -5.56 -18.52
C GLY A 300 3.43 -5.19 -17.04
N ASN A 301 2.87 -6.13 -16.26
CA ASN A 301 2.37 -5.89 -14.90
C ASN A 301 3.48 -5.78 -13.83
N ALA A 302 4.65 -6.39 -14.05
CA ALA A 302 5.74 -6.42 -13.08
C ALA A 302 7.12 -6.38 -13.73
N GLY A 303 8.14 -5.94 -12.98
CA GLY A 303 9.53 -6.12 -13.38
C GLY A 303 9.96 -7.58 -13.19
N ILE A 304 10.71 -8.14 -14.15
CA ILE A 304 11.15 -9.53 -14.10
C ILE A 304 12.67 -9.60 -14.07
N ILE A 305 13.20 -10.30 -13.08
CA ILE A 305 14.63 -10.49 -12.84
C ILE A 305 14.98 -11.97 -12.68
N SER A 306 16.23 -12.33 -12.98
CA SER A 306 16.75 -13.68 -12.78
C SER A 306 18.22 -13.62 -12.32
N PHE A 307 18.49 -14.02 -11.08
CA PHE A 307 19.83 -13.96 -10.52
C PHE A 307 20.66 -15.24 -10.74
N ASP A 308 20.01 -16.38 -10.87
CA ASP A 308 20.67 -17.70 -11.03
C ASP A 308 20.54 -18.30 -12.45
N GLY A 309 19.76 -17.64 -13.33
CA GLY A 309 19.49 -18.12 -14.69
C GLY A 309 18.56 -19.32 -14.78
N THR A 310 18.04 -19.80 -13.66
CA THR A 310 17.11 -20.95 -13.58
C THR A 310 15.73 -20.55 -13.13
N ARG A 311 15.63 -19.54 -12.26
CA ARG A 311 14.39 -18.97 -11.76
C ARG A 311 14.26 -17.51 -12.18
N THR A 312 13.05 -17.08 -12.43
CA THR A 312 12.70 -15.68 -12.58
C THR A 312 11.88 -15.23 -11.38
N TYR A 313 12.01 -13.96 -11.05
CA TYR A 313 11.22 -13.31 -10.00
C TYR A 313 10.49 -12.13 -10.60
N ALA A 314 9.18 -12.10 -10.42
CA ALA A 314 8.38 -10.91 -10.69
C ALA A 314 8.35 -10.03 -9.44
N VAL A 315 8.57 -8.73 -9.61
CA VAL A 315 8.58 -7.76 -8.53
C VAL A 315 7.67 -6.58 -8.89
N LYS A 316 6.74 -6.26 -7.99
CA LYS A 316 5.77 -5.17 -8.17
C LYS A 316 5.59 -4.41 -6.88
N CYS A 317 5.44 -3.09 -7.00
CA CYS A 317 4.94 -2.21 -5.95
C CYS A 317 3.87 -1.29 -6.52
N GLU A 318 2.83 -1.00 -5.74
CA GLU A 318 1.69 -0.16 -6.12
C GLU A 318 1.29 0.74 -4.94
N THR A 319 0.55 1.82 -5.22
CA THR A 319 0.02 2.73 -4.20
C THR A 319 -1.50 2.62 -4.11
N HIS A 320 -2.03 2.62 -2.89
CA HIS A 320 -3.47 2.60 -2.65
C HIS A 320 -3.88 3.70 -1.64
N ASN A 321 -3.47 4.95 -1.92
CA ASN A 321 -3.54 6.08 -1.00
C ASN A 321 -4.96 6.59 -0.77
N HIS A 322 -5.63 7.09 -1.81
CA HIS A 322 -6.97 7.68 -1.74
C HIS A 322 -8.03 6.72 -1.20
N PRO A 323 -8.11 5.46 -1.66
CA PRO A 323 -9.04 4.50 -1.07
C PRO A 323 -8.79 4.27 0.43
N SER A 324 -7.53 4.22 0.86
CA SER A 324 -7.16 4.05 2.26
C SER A 324 -7.44 5.28 3.13
N ALA A 325 -7.48 6.49 2.55
CA ALA A 325 -7.88 7.70 3.26
C ALA A 325 -9.38 7.69 3.61
N VAL A 326 -10.20 7.09 2.74
CA VAL A 326 -11.66 7.10 2.81
C VAL A 326 -12.20 5.87 3.54
N GLU A 327 -11.70 4.70 3.18
CA GLU A 327 -12.01 3.41 3.81
C GLU A 327 -10.69 2.64 4.08
N PRO A 328 -10.06 2.82 5.26
CA PRO A 328 -8.71 2.36 5.52
C PRO A 328 -8.52 0.84 5.41
N PHE A 329 -9.49 0.05 5.88
CA PHE A 329 -9.40 -1.41 5.84
C PHE A 329 -9.50 -1.95 4.42
N GLY A 330 -10.59 -1.64 3.70
CA GLY A 330 -10.79 -2.11 2.33
C GLY A 330 -9.78 -1.54 1.36
N GLY A 331 -9.41 -0.25 1.52
CA GLY A 331 -8.40 0.38 0.69
C GLY A 331 -7.03 -0.29 0.78
N ALA A 332 -6.55 -0.61 1.97
CA ALA A 332 -5.28 -1.31 2.15
C ALA A 332 -5.37 -2.80 1.74
N ASN A 333 -6.48 -3.45 2.10
CA ASN A 333 -6.78 -4.84 1.78
C ASN A 333 -6.72 -5.08 0.26
N THR A 334 -7.41 -4.25 -0.52
CA THR A 334 -7.40 -4.35 -2.00
C THR A 334 -6.09 -3.92 -2.63
N GLY A 335 -5.32 -3.04 -1.98
CA GLY A 335 -3.97 -2.71 -2.41
C GLY A 335 -3.04 -3.92 -2.40
N VAL A 336 -3.11 -4.75 -1.34
CA VAL A 336 -2.35 -6.02 -1.26
C VAL A 336 -2.83 -7.00 -2.33
N GLY A 337 -4.15 -7.17 -2.51
CA GLY A 337 -4.70 -8.04 -3.56
C GLY A 337 -4.26 -7.61 -4.96
N GLY A 338 -4.25 -6.30 -5.24
CA GLY A 338 -3.83 -5.75 -6.53
C GLY A 338 -2.41 -6.15 -6.93
N VAL A 339 -1.43 -5.99 -6.03
CA VAL A 339 -0.03 -6.34 -6.34
C VAL A 339 0.18 -7.86 -6.46
N ILE A 340 -0.63 -8.66 -5.78
CA ILE A 340 -0.59 -10.13 -5.94
C ILE A 340 -1.11 -10.50 -7.35
N ARG A 341 -2.21 -9.88 -7.80
CA ARG A 341 -2.74 -10.09 -9.16
C ARG A 341 -1.79 -9.61 -10.27
N ASP A 342 -1.07 -8.50 -10.05
CA ASP A 342 0.00 -8.06 -10.97
C ASP A 342 1.07 -9.15 -11.16
N VAL A 343 1.49 -9.76 -10.05
CA VAL A 343 2.47 -10.86 -10.09
C VAL A 343 1.90 -12.11 -10.79
N LEU A 344 0.61 -12.43 -10.56
CA LEU A 344 -0.08 -13.49 -11.30
C LEU A 344 -0.21 -13.14 -12.79
N GLY A 345 -0.51 -11.87 -13.12
CA GLY A 345 -0.54 -11.36 -14.51
C GLY A 345 0.81 -11.42 -15.21
N ALA A 346 1.90 -11.43 -14.45
CA ALA A 346 3.25 -11.68 -14.95
C ALA A 346 3.60 -13.20 -15.06
N ASP A 347 2.65 -14.08 -14.85
CA ASP A 347 2.78 -15.55 -14.85
C ASP A 347 3.77 -16.08 -13.80
N HIS A 348 3.74 -15.50 -12.59
CA HIS A 348 4.56 -15.92 -11.45
C HIS A 348 3.70 -16.29 -10.24
N HIS A 349 4.18 -17.25 -9.45
CA HIS A 349 3.55 -17.64 -8.20
C HIS A 349 3.96 -16.71 -7.07
N PRO A 350 3.02 -16.02 -6.38
CA PRO A 350 3.34 -15.12 -5.28
C PRO A 350 4.02 -15.84 -4.11
N ILE A 351 5.07 -15.27 -3.55
CA ILE A 351 5.83 -15.86 -2.42
C ILE A 351 5.91 -14.96 -1.20
N ALA A 352 5.85 -13.64 -1.37
CA ALA A 352 5.88 -12.68 -0.26
C ALA A 352 5.24 -11.35 -0.67
N VAL A 353 4.72 -10.64 0.32
CA VAL A 353 4.25 -9.25 0.19
C VAL A 353 5.05 -8.31 1.08
N THR A 354 5.04 -7.03 0.75
CA THR A 354 5.69 -5.94 1.50
C THR A 354 4.73 -4.77 1.63
N ASP A 355 4.94 -3.91 2.67
CA ASP A 355 4.18 -2.68 2.82
C ASP A 355 5.08 -1.51 3.27
N VAL A 356 4.78 -0.29 2.82
CA VAL A 356 5.30 0.94 3.40
C VAL A 356 4.14 1.88 3.67
N LEU A 357 4.05 2.35 4.90
CA LEU A 357 2.88 3.04 5.42
C LEU A 357 3.26 4.43 5.95
N CYS A 358 2.67 5.50 5.39
CA CYS A 358 2.88 6.86 5.87
C CYS A 358 1.56 7.43 6.43
N PHE A 359 1.57 7.85 7.69
CA PHE A 359 0.40 8.34 8.41
C PHE A 359 0.62 9.71 9.04
N GLY A 360 -0.46 10.42 9.33
CA GLY A 360 -0.45 11.51 10.31
C GLY A 360 -0.05 10.98 11.69
N GLU A 361 0.51 11.86 12.53
CA GLU A 361 0.91 11.48 13.88
C GLU A 361 -0.28 10.92 14.68
N PRO A 362 -0.12 9.80 15.40
CA PRO A 362 -1.23 9.15 16.12
C PRO A 362 -1.86 9.98 17.24
N ASN A 363 -1.13 10.98 17.74
CA ASN A 363 -1.55 11.92 18.78
C ASN A 363 -2.05 13.26 18.23
N THR A 364 -2.35 13.35 16.93
CA THR A 364 -2.95 14.55 16.32
C THR A 364 -4.23 14.92 17.05
N ASP A 365 -4.36 16.19 17.46
CA ASP A 365 -5.58 16.69 18.10
C ASP A 365 -6.75 16.64 17.09
N VAL A 366 -7.96 16.30 17.57
CA VAL A 366 -9.16 16.22 16.72
C VAL A 366 -9.45 17.54 16.00
N GLY A 367 -9.09 18.68 16.62
CA GLY A 367 -9.22 20.02 16.03
C GLY A 367 -8.28 20.28 14.84
N ASP A 368 -7.20 19.50 14.72
CA ASP A 368 -6.21 19.61 13.64
C ASP A 368 -6.48 18.62 12.49
N VAL A 369 -7.47 17.73 12.67
CA VAL A 369 -7.90 16.81 11.61
C VAL A 369 -8.83 17.55 10.65
N PRO A 370 -8.55 17.59 9.34
CA PRO A 370 -9.38 18.26 8.35
C PRO A 370 -10.83 17.73 8.34
N ASP A 371 -11.78 18.62 8.06
CA ASP A 371 -13.18 18.24 7.94
C ASP A 371 -13.39 17.16 6.86
N GLY A 372 -14.13 16.12 7.20
CA GLY A 372 -14.40 14.98 6.32
C GLY A 372 -13.31 13.89 6.32
N SER A 373 -12.10 14.19 6.85
CA SER A 373 -11.05 13.20 7.03
C SER A 373 -11.26 12.34 8.27
N LEU A 374 -10.77 11.11 8.24
CA LEU A 374 -10.69 10.24 9.40
C LEU A 374 -9.47 10.63 10.27
N HIS A 375 -9.56 10.35 11.57
CA HIS A 375 -8.43 10.56 12.47
C HIS A 375 -7.25 9.64 12.10
N PRO A 376 -5.97 10.10 12.10
CA PRO A 376 -4.79 9.32 11.68
C PRO A 376 -4.67 7.96 12.38
N ARG A 377 -5.01 7.85 13.66
CA ARG A 377 -5.02 6.58 14.40
C ARG A 377 -6.01 5.59 13.78
N ARG A 378 -7.23 6.05 13.44
CA ARG A 378 -8.25 5.20 12.79
C ARG A 378 -7.78 4.75 11.41
N ILE A 379 -7.15 5.64 10.66
CA ILE A 379 -6.57 5.31 9.35
C ILE A 379 -5.49 4.24 9.51
N ARG A 380 -4.52 4.46 10.40
CA ARG A 380 -3.44 3.50 10.68
C ARG A 380 -3.97 2.12 11.06
N ASP A 381 -4.87 2.07 12.04
CA ASP A 381 -5.38 0.81 12.58
C ASP A 381 -6.18 0.03 11.54
N GLY A 382 -6.96 0.73 10.71
CA GLY A 382 -7.70 0.15 9.59
C GLY A 382 -6.77 -0.35 8.48
N VAL A 383 -5.78 0.44 8.07
CA VAL A 383 -4.80 0.06 7.04
C VAL A 383 -4.01 -1.17 7.48
N VAL A 384 -3.45 -1.17 8.69
CA VAL A 384 -2.69 -2.33 9.22
C VAL A 384 -3.57 -3.58 9.29
N ALA A 385 -4.84 -3.42 9.70
CA ALA A 385 -5.78 -4.54 9.73
C ALA A 385 -6.11 -5.06 8.33
N GLY A 386 -6.23 -4.18 7.33
CA GLY A 386 -6.48 -4.55 5.93
C GLY A 386 -5.32 -5.31 5.30
N VAL A 387 -4.09 -4.84 5.50
CA VAL A 387 -2.86 -5.55 5.04
C VAL A 387 -2.78 -6.94 5.69
N ALA A 388 -2.95 -7.01 7.02
CA ALA A 388 -2.92 -8.27 7.76
C ALA A 388 -4.00 -9.25 7.26
N ASP A 389 -5.24 -8.78 7.08
CA ASP A 389 -6.36 -9.62 6.66
C ASP A 389 -6.11 -10.29 5.32
N TYR A 390 -5.60 -9.54 4.35
CA TYR A 390 -5.37 -10.09 3.02
C TYR A 390 -4.19 -11.06 2.98
N GLY A 391 -3.02 -10.64 3.45
CA GLY A 391 -1.81 -11.47 3.44
C GLY A 391 -1.97 -12.77 4.25
N ASN A 392 -2.51 -12.66 5.48
CA ASN A 392 -2.68 -13.80 6.38
C ASN A 392 -3.68 -14.82 5.83
N LYS A 393 -4.83 -14.38 5.28
CA LYS A 393 -5.86 -15.28 4.72
C LYS A 393 -5.39 -16.01 3.47
N ILE A 394 -4.58 -15.36 2.63
CA ILE A 394 -3.96 -16.02 1.46
C ILE A 394 -2.84 -16.98 1.88
N GLY A 395 -2.23 -16.78 3.03
CA GLY A 395 -1.06 -17.51 3.49
C GLY A 395 0.23 -17.05 2.80
N LEU A 396 0.35 -15.75 2.51
CA LEU A 396 1.56 -15.08 2.05
C LEU A 396 2.17 -14.28 3.20
N PRO A 397 3.49 -14.41 3.46
CA PRO A 397 4.13 -13.62 4.49
C PRO A 397 4.27 -12.16 4.07
N THR A 398 3.89 -11.22 4.94
CA THR A 398 4.24 -9.80 4.83
C THR A 398 5.60 -9.59 5.50
N VAL A 399 6.66 -9.49 4.70
CA VAL A 399 8.03 -9.74 5.18
C VAL A 399 8.86 -8.48 5.42
N ALA A 400 8.59 -7.40 4.73
CA ALA A 400 9.34 -6.15 4.82
C ALA A 400 8.41 -4.96 4.73
N GLY A 401 8.81 -3.84 5.34
CA GLY A 401 8.05 -2.60 5.29
C GLY A 401 8.71 -1.50 6.09
N ALA A 402 8.04 -0.35 6.12
CA ALA A 402 8.37 0.78 6.96
C ALA A 402 7.09 1.50 7.42
N VAL A 403 7.12 2.12 8.59
CA VAL A 403 6.02 2.96 9.06
C VAL A 403 6.55 4.33 9.42
N PHE A 404 6.03 5.34 8.76
CA PHE A 404 6.51 6.71 8.87
C PHE A 404 5.38 7.67 9.25
N TYR A 405 5.65 8.63 10.11
CA TYR A 405 4.67 9.57 10.63
C TYR A 405 5.10 11.01 10.36
N ASP A 406 4.20 11.80 9.78
CA ASP A 406 4.35 13.25 9.61
C ASP A 406 2.99 13.93 9.50
N ARG A 407 2.91 15.20 9.92
CA ARG A 407 1.70 16.02 9.84
C ARG A 407 1.16 16.17 8.42
N GLY A 408 2.02 16.09 7.41
CA GLY A 408 1.64 16.14 6.00
C GLY A 408 0.76 14.98 5.54
N TYR A 409 0.72 13.85 6.27
CA TYR A 409 -0.10 12.68 5.92
C TYR A 409 -1.42 12.59 6.70
N VAL A 410 -1.82 13.62 7.46
CA VAL A 410 -3.01 13.58 8.33
C VAL A 410 -4.29 13.29 7.54
N ALA A 411 -4.49 13.95 6.40
CA ALA A 411 -5.70 13.79 5.59
C ALA A 411 -5.50 12.84 4.40
N ASN A 412 -4.26 12.59 4.02
CA ASN A 412 -3.91 11.78 2.87
C ASN A 412 -2.76 10.83 3.24
N PRO A 413 -3.08 9.64 3.80
CA PRO A 413 -2.07 8.63 4.09
C PRO A 413 -1.44 8.13 2.80
N LEU A 414 -0.22 7.61 2.87
CA LEU A 414 0.36 6.85 1.77
C LEU A 414 0.42 5.37 2.18
N VAL A 415 -0.07 4.53 1.30
CA VAL A 415 -0.11 3.07 1.48
C VAL A 415 0.51 2.44 0.23
N PHE A 416 1.71 1.91 0.40
CA PHE A 416 2.44 1.20 -0.65
C PHE A 416 2.38 -0.29 -0.33
N ALA A 417 1.91 -1.08 -1.26
CA ALA A 417 1.94 -2.53 -1.19
C ALA A 417 2.90 -3.07 -2.24
N GLY A 418 3.62 -4.14 -1.93
CA GLY A 418 4.49 -4.83 -2.87
C GLY A 418 4.29 -6.34 -2.83
N CYS A 419 4.62 -7.00 -3.94
CA CYS A 419 4.59 -8.45 -4.04
C CYS A 419 5.80 -8.97 -4.81
N ILE A 420 6.30 -10.11 -4.37
CA ILE A 420 7.34 -10.87 -5.04
C ILE A 420 6.76 -12.22 -5.43
N GLY A 421 6.96 -12.62 -6.68
CA GLY A 421 6.60 -13.93 -7.19
C GLY A 421 7.78 -14.66 -7.79
N VAL A 422 7.67 -15.98 -7.93
CA VAL A 422 8.71 -16.85 -8.50
C VAL A 422 8.16 -17.73 -9.60
N SER A 423 8.99 -17.99 -10.59
CA SER A 423 8.73 -18.97 -11.64
C SER A 423 10.02 -19.70 -12.03
N SER A 424 9.94 -21.02 -12.19
CA SER A 424 11.05 -21.87 -12.67
C SER A 424 10.95 -22.18 -14.16
N ASP A 425 9.85 -21.89 -14.79
CA ASP A 425 9.52 -22.20 -16.18
C ASP A 425 8.87 -21.03 -16.92
N TRP A 426 9.09 -19.81 -16.43
CA TRP A 426 8.54 -18.60 -17.04
C TRP A 426 8.90 -18.48 -18.52
N ARG A 427 7.93 -18.05 -19.28
CA ARG A 427 8.07 -17.76 -20.72
C ARG A 427 7.57 -16.37 -21.00
N THR A 428 8.20 -15.69 -21.94
CA THR A 428 7.70 -14.39 -22.39
C THR A 428 6.24 -14.52 -22.83
N PRO A 429 5.33 -13.73 -22.26
CA PRO A 429 3.93 -13.74 -22.64
C PRO A 429 3.78 -13.54 -24.14
N GLN A 430 2.89 -14.33 -24.76
CA GLN A 430 2.57 -14.19 -26.18
C GLN A 430 1.34 -13.31 -26.32
N ALA A 431 1.31 -12.43 -27.32
CA ALA A 431 0.10 -11.70 -27.64
C ALA A 431 -1.04 -12.66 -28.01
N PRO A 432 -2.30 -12.33 -27.68
CA PRO A 432 -3.46 -13.08 -28.13
C PRO A 432 -3.46 -13.24 -29.66
N GLN A 433 -3.95 -14.37 -30.13
CA GLN A 433 -4.07 -14.66 -31.56
C GLN A 433 -5.53 -14.60 -32.01
N PRO A 434 -5.80 -14.27 -33.28
CA PRO A 434 -7.15 -14.34 -33.82
C PRO A 434 -7.80 -15.72 -33.59
N GLY A 435 -8.98 -15.69 -32.95
CA GLY A 435 -9.71 -16.91 -32.57
C GLY A 435 -9.44 -17.41 -31.16
N ASP A 436 -8.45 -16.89 -30.43
CA ASP A 436 -8.29 -17.18 -29.00
C ASP A 436 -9.52 -16.69 -28.23
N ARG A 437 -9.97 -17.51 -27.25
CA ARG A 437 -11.11 -17.17 -26.40
C ARG A 437 -10.66 -16.20 -25.29
N CYS A 438 -11.51 -15.25 -25.01
CA CYS A 438 -11.35 -14.33 -23.88
C CYS A 438 -12.11 -14.88 -22.68
N ILE A 439 -11.39 -15.35 -21.65
CA ILE A 439 -11.98 -15.96 -20.47
C ILE A 439 -11.74 -15.04 -19.27
N VAL A 440 -12.82 -14.70 -18.56
CA VAL A 440 -12.76 -13.98 -17.26
C VAL A 440 -12.80 -15.03 -16.15
N LEU A 441 -11.88 -14.90 -15.19
CA LEU A 441 -11.70 -15.81 -14.06
C LEU A 441 -11.89 -15.08 -12.75
N GLY A 442 -12.46 -15.74 -11.73
CA GLY A 442 -12.45 -15.31 -10.34
C GLY A 442 -13.73 -14.65 -9.85
N GLY A 443 -13.61 -13.49 -9.20
CA GLY A 443 -14.72 -12.82 -8.52
C GLY A 443 -15.78 -12.26 -9.48
N ARG A 444 -17.00 -12.07 -8.96
CA ARG A 444 -18.12 -11.49 -9.73
C ARG A 444 -18.03 -9.96 -9.80
N THR A 445 -18.61 -9.38 -10.83
CA THR A 445 -18.62 -7.94 -11.07
C THR A 445 -19.73 -7.24 -10.30
N GLY A 446 -19.39 -6.21 -9.56
CA GLY A 446 -20.29 -5.30 -8.85
C GLY A 446 -19.99 -3.84 -9.20
N ARG A 447 -20.48 -2.88 -8.40
CA ARG A 447 -20.13 -1.45 -8.53
C ARG A 447 -18.81 -1.07 -7.86
N ASP A 448 -18.03 -2.05 -7.45
CA ASP A 448 -16.76 -1.83 -6.78
C ASP A 448 -15.79 -1.06 -7.67
N GLY A 449 -15.14 -0.04 -7.11
CA GLY A 449 -14.10 0.72 -7.79
C GLY A 449 -14.54 1.50 -9.03
N ILE A 450 -15.83 1.73 -9.22
CA ILE A 450 -16.33 2.53 -10.35
C ILE A 450 -15.62 3.88 -10.38
N ARG A 451 -14.90 4.16 -11.48
CA ARG A 451 -14.03 5.33 -11.65
C ARG A 451 -12.88 5.41 -10.64
N GLY A 452 -12.41 4.27 -10.10
CA GLY A 452 -11.30 4.22 -9.16
C GLY A 452 -10.02 4.82 -9.72
N ALA A 453 -9.68 4.57 -10.98
CA ALA A 453 -8.52 5.15 -11.66
C ALA A 453 -8.57 6.68 -11.73
N THR A 454 -9.73 7.29 -11.98
CA THR A 454 -9.89 8.75 -11.96
C THR A 454 -9.92 9.28 -10.53
N PHE A 455 -10.56 8.59 -9.59
CA PHE A 455 -10.60 8.94 -8.17
C PHE A 455 -9.21 8.95 -7.54
N SER A 456 -8.37 7.96 -7.82
CA SER A 456 -7.00 7.85 -7.30
C SER A 456 -6.08 8.99 -7.74
N SER A 457 -6.50 9.80 -8.73
CA SER A 457 -5.75 10.95 -9.26
C SER A 457 -6.46 12.28 -9.07
N MET A 458 -7.49 12.35 -8.22
CA MET A 458 -8.21 13.58 -7.89
C MET A 458 -7.67 14.22 -6.61
N THR A 459 -7.78 15.55 -6.50
CA THR A 459 -7.60 16.23 -5.21
C THR A 459 -8.80 15.94 -4.32
N MET A 460 -8.55 15.49 -3.09
CA MET A 460 -9.62 15.20 -2.10
C MET A 460 -10.06 16.47 -1.35
N ASP A 461 -11.29 16.46 -0.83
CA ASP A 461 -11.87 17.52 -0.01
C ASP A 461 -12.89 16.96 1.01
N ALA A 462 -13.50 17.86 1.77
CA ALA A 462 -14.48 17.50 2.78
C ALA A 462 -15.74 16.74 2.26
N THR A 463 -16.00 16.77 0.95
CA THR A 463 -17.14 16.09 0.30
C THR A 463 -16.73 14.79 -0.38
N THR A 464 -15.43 14.50 -0.43
CA THR A 464 -14.88 13.32 -1.12
C THR A 464 -15.50 12.02 -0.61
N GLY A 465 -15.72 11.91 0.72
CA GLY A 465 -16.39 10.75 1.31
C GLY A 465 -17.79 10.49 0.74
N ASP A 466 -18.58 11.53 0.50
CA ASP A 466 -19.95 11.40 -0.03
C ASP A 466 -19.98 10.92 -1.49
N VAL A 467 -18.92 11.23 -2.25
CA VAL A 467 -18.81 10.89 -3.69
C VAL A 467 -18.08 9.56 -3.87
N ALA A 468 -17.13 9.25 -3.00
CA ALA A 468 -16.24 8.10 -3.11
C ALA A 468 -16.89 6.75 -2.74
N GLY A 469 -18.12 6.75 -2.19
CA GLY A 469 -18.76 5.50 -1.76
C GLY A 469 -18.91 4.44 -2.86
N ALA A 470 -19.09 4.86 -4.11
CA ALA A 470 -19.11 3.97 -5.26
C ALA A 470 -17.70 3.52 -5.74
N SER A 471 -16.64 4.22 -5.30
CA SER A 471 -15.26 3.91 -5.67
C SER A 471 -14.55 3.01 -4.64
N VAL A 472 -15.20 2.72 -3.50
CA VAL A 472 -14.67 1.81 -2.48
C VAL A 472 -14.67 0.39 -3.02
N GLN A 473 -13.53 -0.25 -2.91
CA GLN A 473 -13.33 -1.66 -3.26
C GLN A 473 -13.24 -2.47 -1.96
N ILE A 474 -13.77 -3.68 -1.97
CA ILE A 474 -13.66 -4.63 -0.85
C ILE A 474 -13.16 -5.95 -1.43
N GLY A 475 -11.97 -6.37 -0.97
CA GLY A 475 -11.34 -7.60 -1.42
C GLY A 475 -11.91 -8.86 -0.75
N ASP A 476 -11.81 -9.98 -1.45
CA ASP A 476 -12.08 -11.32 -0.96
C ASP A 476 -10.83 -12.20 -1.11
N PRO A 477 -9.93 -12.20 -0.11
CA PRO A 477 -8.67 -12.95 -0.21
C PRO A 477 -8.86 -14.46 -0.40
N ILE A 478 -10.01 -15.01 -0.04
CA ILE A 478 -10.29 -16.45 -0.26
C ILE A 478 -10.51 -16.74 -1.74
N ILE A 479 -11.26 -15.90 -2.43
CA ILE A 479 -11.43 -16.03 -3.89
C ILE A 479 -10.08 -15.91 -4.60
N GLU A 480 -9.23 -14.95 -4.19
CA GLU A 480 -7.90 -14.80 -4.78
C GLU A 480 -6.98 -15.99 -4.49
N LYS A 481 -7.07 -16.57 -3.28
CA LYS A 481 -6.33 -17.81 -2.97
C LYS A 481 -6.74 -18.98 -3.88
N LEU A 482 -8.03 -19.15 -4.10
CA LEU A 482 -8.53 -20.19 -5.03
C LEU A 482 -8.04 -19.92 -6.47
N LEU A 483 -8.00 -18.65 -6.88
CA LEU A 483 -7.51 -18.24 -8.19
C LEU A 483 -6.00 -18.50 -8.34
N ILE A 484 -5.18 -18.22 -7.32
CA ILE A 484 -3.74 -18.56 -7.30
C ILE A 484 -3.54 -20.07 -7.55
N ASP A 485 -4.30 -20.91 -6.83
CA ASP A 485 -4.17 -22.37 -6.94
C ASP A 485 -4.65 -22.90 -8.31
N ALA A 486 -5.75 -22.32 -8.84
CA ALA A 486 -6.25 -22.67 -10.16
C ALA A 486 -5.27 -22.28 -11.28
N LEU A 487 -4.71 -21.07 -11.24
CA LEU A 487 -3.72 -20.60 -12.22
C LEU A 487 -2.42 -21.39 -12.16
N GLY A 488 -1.99 -21.81 -10.96
CA GLY A 488 -0.85 -22.71 -10.79
C GLY A 488 -1.01 -24.04 -11.53
N GLU A 489 -2.22 -24.64 -11.52
CA GLU A 489 -2.52 -25.88 -12.26
C GLU A 489 -2.79 -25.60 -13.76
N ALA A 490 -3.38 -24.46 -14.11
CA ALA A 490 -3.74 -24.09 -15.48
C ALA A 490 -2.56 -23.62 -16.34
N ARG A 491 -1.38 -23.58 -15.78
CA ARG A 491 -0.17 -23.07 -16.45
C ARG A 491 0.06 -23.79 -17.78
N GLY A 492 0.27 -23.01 -18.84
CA GLY A 492 0.43 -23.52 -20.20
C GLY A 492 -0.87 -23.76 -20.97
N LEU A 493 -2.05 -23.58 -20.36
CA LEU A 493 -3.34 -23.64 -21.06
C LEU A 493 -3.74 -22.30 -21.69
N TYR A 494 -3.13 -21.20 -21.28
CA TYR A 494 -3.35 -19.86 -21.83
C TYR A 494 -2.09 -19.29 -22.49
N ARG A 495 -2.25 -18.34 -23.41
CA ARG A 495 -1.15 -17.62 -24.10
C ARG A 495 -0.75 -16.36 -23.37
N SER A 496 -1.74 -15.65 -22.87
CA SER A 496 -1.61 -14.36 -22.24
C SER A 496 -2.53 -14.29 -21.05
N ILE A 497 -2.12 -13.57 -20.03
CA ILE A 497 -2.85 -13.35 -18.78
C ILE A 497 -2.61 -11.91 -18.33
N THR A 498 -3.65 -11.27 -17.80
CA THR A 498 -3.54 -9.99 -17.07
C THR A 498 -4.60 -9.92 -16.00
N ASP A 499 -4.41 -9.03 -15.01
CA ASP A 499 -5.40 -8.75 -13.97
C ASP A 499 -6.45 -7.73 -14.43
N CYS A 500 -7.56 -7.66 -13.73
CA CYS A 500 -8.55 -6.60 -13.86
C CYS A 500 -8.30 -5.54 -12.76
N GLY A 501 -7.25 -4.76 -12.92
CA GLY A 501 -6.91 -3.65 -12.05
C GLY A 501 -7.75 -2.39 -12.34
N ALA A 502 -7.12 -1.23 -12.38
CA ALA A 502 -7.74 0.05 -12.70
C ALA A 502 -8.44 0.02 -14.06
N GLY A 503 -9.71 0.43 -14.09
CA GLY A 503 -10.56 0.38 -15.30
C GLY A 503 -11.16 -1.01 -15.60
N GLY A 504 -10.89 -2.00 -14.76
CA GLY A 504 -11.55 -3.32 -14.81
C GLY A 504 -11.36 -4.09 -16.13
N LEU A 505 -12.45 -4.62 -16.67
CA LEU A 505 -12.42 -5.36 -17.96
C LEU A 505 -11.98 -4.46 -19.12
N SER A 506 -12.24 -3.15 -19.07
CA SER A 506 -11.87 -2.23 -20.15
C SER A 506 -10.36 -2.11 -20.33
N SER A 507 -9.61 -2.05 -19.23
CA SER A 507 -8.15 -2.03 -19.27
C SER A 507 -7.60 -3.43 -19.59
N ALA A 508 -8.03 -4.45 -18.86
CA ALA A 508 -7.51 -5.82 -19.05
C ALA A 508 -7.69 -6.33 -20.48
N ILE A 509 -8.93 -6.27 -21.01
CA ILE A 509 -9.22 -6.75 -22.37
C ILE A 509 -8.72 -5.75 -23.42
N GLY A 510 -8.80 -4.44 -23.12
CA GLY A 510 -8.32 -3.39 -24.02
C GLY A 510 -6.83 -3.52 -24.33
N GLU A 511 -6.00 -3.68 -23.29
CA GLU A 511 -4.55 -3.87 -23.41
C GLU A 511 -4.20 -5.18 -24.15
N MET A 512 -4.87 -6.28 -23.80
CA MET A 512 -4.68 -7.56 -24.52
C MET A 512 -5.12 -7.48 -25.99
N ALA A 513 -6.11 -6.64 -26.31
CA ALA A 513 -6.63 -6.45 -27.66
C ALA A 513 -5.80 -5.44 -28.49
N ASP A 514 -4.79 -4.80 -27.92
CA ASP A 514 -3.98 -3.80 -28.65
C ASP A 514 -3.35 -4.43 -29.91
N GLY A 515 -3.59 -3.80 -31.06
CA GLY A 515 -3.18 -4.29 -32.38
C GLY A 515 -3.89 -5.57 -32.87
N VAL A 516 -4.67 -6.26 -32.03
CA VAL A 516 -5.36 -7.52 -32.39
C VAL A 516 -6.86 -7.30 -32.55
N GLY A 517 -7.51 -6.59 -31.62
CA GLY A 517 -8.96 -6.43 -31.56
C GLY A 517 -9.66 -7.59 -30.84
N ALA A 518 -10.89 -7.34 -30.38
CA ALA A 518 -11.71 -8.34 -29.69
C ALA A 518 -13.21 -8.09 -29.88
N ASN A 519 -14.01 -9.17 -29.81
CA ASN A 519 -15.47 -9.14 -29.71
C ASN A 519 -15.90 -9.74 -28.37
N ILE A 520 -16.56 -8.93 -27.53
CA ILE A 520 -16.93 -9.28 -26.16
C ILE A 520 -18.43 -9.13 -25.95
N GLU A 521 -19.05 -10.05 -25.22
CA GLU A 521 -20.47 -10.00 -24.80
C GLU A 521 -20.57 -9.87 -23.28
N LEU A 522 -21.02 -8.70 -22.80
CA LEU A 522 -21.10 -8.39 -21.37
C LEU A 522 -22.19 -9.18 -20.63
N THR A 523 -23.19 -9.69 -21.34
CA THR A 523 -24.27 -10.48 -20.74
C THR A 523 -23.74 -11.77 -20.11
N GLU A 524 -22.61 -12.26 -20.58
CA GLU A 524 -21.97 -13.48 -20.05
C GLU A 524 -21.16 -13.20 -18.77
N VAL A 525 -20.84 -11.94 -18.45
CA VAL A 525 -20.03 -11.59 -17.28
C VAL A 525 -20.82 -11.86 -15.99
N PRO A 526 -20.28 -12.65 -15.05
CA PRO A 526 -20.94 -12.93 -13.78
C PRO A 526 -21.08 -11.68 -12.93
N LEU A 527 -22.28 -11.39 -12.44
CA LEU A 527 -22.59 -10.23 -11.64
C LEU A 527 -22.82 -10.60 -10.17
N LYS A 528 -22.38 -9.73 -9.24
CA LYS A 528 -22.68 -9.82 -7.80
C LYS A 528 -24.18 -9.62 -7.56
N TYR A 529 -24.79 -8.71 -8.31
CA TYR A 529 -26.23 -8.36 -8.25
C TYR A 529 -26.69 -7.75 -9.57
N PRO A 530 -28.01 -7.82 -9.89
CA PRO A 530 -28.57 -7.25 -11.11
C PRO A 530 -28.65 -5.71 -11.05
N GLY A 531 -28.90 -5.11 -12.24
CA GLY A 531 -29.17 -3.67 -12.36
C GLY A 531 -27.92 -2.82 -12.64
N LEU A 532 -26.80 -3.43 -13.01
CA LEU A 532 -25.63 -2.71 -13.55
C LEU A 532 -25.89 -2.34 -15.01
N SER A 533 -25.50 -1.10 -15.38
CA SER A 533 -25.43 -0.67 -16.78
C SER A 533 -24.22 -1.27 -17.48
N ALA A 534 -24.19 -1.21 -18.81
CA ALA A 534 -23.07 -1.79 -19.60
C ALA A 534 -21.72 -1.15 -19.24
N TRP A 535 -21.66 0.18 -19.05
CA TRP A 535 -20.42 0.84 -18.67
C TRP A 535 -19.99 0.49 -17.23
N GLU A 536 -20.93 0.28 -16.29
CA GLU A 536 -20.61 -0.17 -14.93
C GLU A 536 -20.00 -1.58 -14.93
N VAL A 537 -20.54 -2.52 -15.72
CA VAL A 537 -19.97 -3.87 -15.86
C VAL A 537 -18.59 -3.83 -16.49
N TRP A 538 -18.40 -2.99 -17.51
CA TRP A 538 -17.18 -2.91 -18.30
C TRP A 538 -16.03 -2.25 -17.55
N LEU A 539 -16.30 -1.22 -16.76
CA LEU A 539 -15.30 -0.42 -16.07
C LEU A 539 -15.18 -0.71 -14.55
N SER A 540 -16.03 -1.60 -14.03
CA SER A 540 -15.93 -2.01 -12.62
C SER A 540 -14.54 -2.54 -12.29
N GLU A 541 -13.97 -2.08 -11.19
CA GLU A 541 -12.72 -2.58 -10.62
C GLU A 541 -12.97 -3.63 -9.52
N ALA A 542 -14.06 -4.40 -9.63
CA ALA A 542 -14.32 -5.51 -8.73
C ALA A 542 -13.09 -6.42 -8.66
N GLN A 543 -12.73 -6.76 -7.44
CA GLN A 543 -11.46 -7.42 -7.13
C GLN A 543 -11.44 -8.90 -7.53
N GLU A 544 -10.30 -9.55 -7.39
CA GLU A 544 -10.07 -10.98 -7.60
C GLU A 544 -10.46 -11.50 -9.00
N ARG A 545 -10.27 -10.67 -10.04
CA ARG A 545 -10.57 -11.06 -11.42
C ARG A 545 -9.31 -11.01 -12.28
N MET A 546 -9.19 -12.02 -13.13
CA MET A 546 -8.13 -12.12 -14.15
C MET A 546 -8.76 -12.34 -15.52
N VAL A 547 -8.08 -11.95 -16.59
CA VAL A 547 -8.42 -12.23 -17.98
C VAL A 547 -7.32 -13.07 -18.60
N VAL A 548 -7.71 -14.13 -19.31
CA VAL A 548 -6.77 -14.96 -20.05
C VAL A 548 -7.21 -15.13 -21.53
N ALA A 549 -6.22 -15.11 -22.43
CA ALA A 549 -6.40 -15.48 -23.83
C ALA A 549 -6.07 -16.97 -24.02
N VAL A 550 -7.05 -17.74 -24.49
CA VAL A 550 -6.98 -19.20 -24.50
C VAL A 550 -7.26 -19.74 -25.92
N ALA A 551 -6.35 -20.57 -26.43
CA ALA A 551 -6.61 -21.26 -27.68
C ALA A 551 -7.87 -22.14 -27.56
N PRO A 552 -8.75 -22.18 -28.57
CA PRO A 552 -10.02 -22.95 -28.53
C PRO A 552 -9.85 -24.41 -28.10
N ALA A 553 -8.72 -25.02 -28.42
CA ALA A 553 -8.41 -26.41 -28.05
C ALA A 553 -8.25 -26.62 -26.53
N HIS A 554 -7.82 -25.58 -25.77
CA HIS A 554 -7.55 -25.63 -24.32
C HIS A 554 -8.68 -25.07 -23.47
N THR A 555 -9.67 -24.38 -24.08
CA THR A 555 -10.75 -23.70 -23.34
C THR A 555 -11.49 -24.66 -22.39
N LYS A 556 -11.88 -25.83 -22.87
CA LYS A 556 -12.60 -26.81 -22.04
C LYS A 556 -11.78 -27.30 -20.85
N GLU A 557 -10.50 -27.54 -21.05
CA GLU A 557 -9.59 -28.00 -20.00
C GLU A 557 -9.39 -26.90 -18.93
N LEU A 558 -9.15 -25.66 -19.34
CA LEU A 558 -9.05 -24.51 -18.42
C LEU A 558 -10.30 -24.37 -17.54
N LEU A 559 -11.49 -24.38 -18.13
CA LEU A 559 -12.75 -24.29 -17.39
C LEU A 559 -12.92 -25.44 -16.39
N GLN A 560 -12.44 -26.65 -16.72
CA GLN A 560 -12.44 -27.79 -15.79
C GLN A 560 -11.45 -27.59 -14.63
N VAL A 561 -10.25 -27.05 -14.89
CA VAL A 561 -9.30 -26.70 -13.83
C VAL A 561 -9.93 -25.71 -12.87
N CYS A 562 -10.45 -24.59 -13.37
CA CYS A 562 -11.11 -23.58 -12.55
C CYS A 562 -12.24 -24.18 -11.69
N ALA A 563 -13.11 -25.00 -12.30
CA ALA A 563 -14.22 -25.65 -11.58
C ALA A 563 -13.73 -26.58 -10.44
N ARG A 564 -12.60 -27.30 -10.62
CA ARG A 564 -12.02 -28.16 -9.56
C ARG A 564 -11.57 -27.33 -8.35
N HIS A 565 -11.03 -26.14 -8.59
CA HIS A 565 -10.60 -25.21 -7.54
C HIS A 565 -11.74 -24.34 -6.99
N GLY A 566 -12.95 -24.44 -7.55
CA GLY A 566 -14.09 -23.61 -7.14
C GLY A 566 -14.00 -22.15 -7.65
N VAL A 567 -13.20 -21.91 -8.68
CA VAL A 567 -13.07 -20.61 -9.36
C VAL A 567 -14.12 -20.51 -10.45
N GLU A 568 -14.90 -19.42 -10.45
CA GLU A 568 -15.82 -19.10 -11.53
C GLU A 568 -15.02 -18.67 -12.76
N ALA A 569 -15.32 -19.24 -13.94
CA ALA A 569 -14.60 -18.97 -15.18
C ALA A 569 -15.60 -18.94 -16.34
N VAL A 570 -15.61 -17.84 -17.09
CA VAL A 570 -16.61 -17.59 -18.13
C VAL A 570 -15.96 -17.08 -19.40
N ASP A 571 -16.39 -17.68 -20.53
CA ASP A 571 -16.01 -17.28 -21.88
C ASP A 571 -16.87 -16.09 -22.30
N VAL A 572 -16.28 -14.90 -22.37
CA VAL A 572 -16.97 -13.65 -22.69
C VAL A 572 -16.77 -13.22 -24.15
N GLY A 573 -15.98 -13.95 -24.95
CA GLY A 573 -15.77 -13.58 -26.34
C GLY A 573 -14.49 -14.11 -26.97
N ALA A 574 -13.98 -13.41 -27.99
CA ALA A 574 -12.79 -13.84 -28.71
C ALA A 574 -11.99 -12.67 -29.28
N PHE A 575 -10.68 -12.85 -29.42
CA PHE A 575 -9.78 -11.95 -30.14
C PHE A 575 -9.94 -12.12 -31.64
N THR A 576 -9.93 -11.01 -32.41
CA THR A 576 -10.43 -11.02 -33.81
C THR A 576 -9.33 -10.94 -34.88
N GLY A 577 -8.31 -10.13 -34.68
CA GLY A 577 -7.25 -9.87 -35.67
C GLY A 577 -7.52 -8.67 -36.56
N ASP A 578 -8.59 -7.89 -36.32
CA ASP A 578 -8.96 -6.74 -37.15
C ASP A 578 -8.61 -5.37 -36.50
N GLY A 579 -8.01 -5.37 -35.31
CA GLY A 579 -7.59 -4.16 -34.59
C GLY A 579 -8.74 -3.32 -34.04
N VAL A 580 -9.95 -3.88 -33.91
CA VAL A 580 -11.11 -3.16 -33.39
C VAL A 580 -11.62 -3.86 -32.12
N LEU A 581 -11.76 -3.11 -31.04
CA LEU A 581 -12.42 -3.56 -29.83
C LEU A 581 -13.93 -3.32 -29.98
N ARG A 582 -14.73 -4.40 -29.92
CA ARG A 582 -16.19 -4.37 -29.92
C ARG A 582 -16.72 -5.02 -28.66
N VAL A 583 -17.60 -4.32 -28.00
CA VAL A 583 -18.31 -4.82 -26.83
C VAL A 583 -19.80 -4.73 -27.08
N ALA A 584 -20.51 -5.81 -26.77
CA ALA A 584 -21.96 -5.89 -26.88
C ALA A 584 -22.59 -6.22 -25.52
N ALA A 585 -23.84 -5.83 -25.33
CA ALA A 585 -24.70 -6.22 -24.22
C ALA A 585 -26.04 -6.66 -24.78
N HIS A 586 -26.46 -7.91 -24.50
CA HIS A 586 -27.65 -8.53 -25.10
C HIS A 586 -27.64 -8.47 -26.65
N GLY A 587 -26.47 -8.64 -27.25
CA GLY A 587 -26.28 -8.58 -28.69
C GLY A 587 -26.35 -7.17 -29.29
N VAL A 588 -26.49 -6.11 -28.46
CA VAL A 588 -26.45 -4.70 -28.92
C VAL A 588 -25.03 -4.16 -28.71
N THR A 589 -24.39 -3.65 -29.76
CA THR A 589 -23.05 -3.04 -29.64
C THR A 589 -23.13 -1.79 -28.79
N VAL A 590 -22.37 -1.76 -27.70
CA VAL A 590 -22.27 -0.65 -26.75
C VAL A 590 -20.93 0.07 -26.86
N LEU A 591 -19.91 -0.55 -27.48
CA LEU A 591 -18.60 0.04 -27.74
C LEU A 591 -18.04 -0.51 -29.06
N GLU A 592 -17.49 0.39 -29.90
CA GLU A 592 -16.71 0.06 -31.09
C GLU A 592 -15.61 1.10 -31.31
N ILE A 593 -14.36 0.75 -30.95
CA ILE A 593 -13.21 1.66 -31.01
C ILE A 593 -12.01 0.93 -31.62
N ASP A 594 -11.24 1.63 -32.46
CA ASP A 594 -9.94 1.13 -32.93
C ASP A 594 -8.98 1.07 -31.76
N THR A 595 -8.29 -0.05 -31.57
CA THR A 595 -7.32 -0.21 -30.48
C THR A 595 -6.15 0.78 -30.60
N ASP A 596 -5.74 1.10 -31.83
CA ASP A 596 -4.72 2.14 -32.08
C ASP A 596 -5.16 3.52 -31.56
N PHE A 597 -6.43 3.92 -31.78
CA PHE A 597 -6.91 5.17 -31.18
C PHE A 597 -6.98 5.12 -29.67
N LEU A 598 -7.46 4.00 -29.12
CA LEU A 598 -7.59 3.82 -27.67
C LEU A 598 -6.24 3.95 -26.96
N HIS A 599 -5.18 3.31 -27.45
CA HIS A 599 -3.88 3.25 -26.81
C HIS A 599 -2.89 4.33 -27.27
N HIS A 600 -2.98 4.79 -28.54
CA HIS A 600 -2.02 5.72 -29.15
C HIS A 600 -2.64 7.05 -29.60
N GLY A 601 -3.97 7.20 -29.56
CA GLY A 601 -4.67 8.42 -29.99
C GLY A 601 -4.62 9.60 -29.01
N ARG A 602 -4.10 9.40 -27.78
CA ARG A 602 -4.03 10.44 -26.76
C ARG A 602 -3.03 11.55 -27.16
N PRO A 603 -3.44 12.84 -27.12
CA PRO A 603 -2.53 13.96 -27.40
C PRO A 603 -1.33 14.02 -26.44
N GLN A 604 -0.16 14.37 -26.98
CA GLN A 604 1.06 14.56 -26.20
C GLN A 604 0.95 15.76 -25.27
N ARG A 605 0.96 15.53 -23.96
CA ARG A 605 0.88 16.59 -22.95
C ARG A 605 2.15 17.42 -22.88
N GLN A 606 1.99 18.74 -22.70
CA GLN A 606 3.10 19.66 -22.48
C GLN A 606 2.89 20.39 -21.16
N LEU A 607 3.91 20.37 -20.30
CA LEU A 607 3.88 20.94 -18.96
C LEU A 607 5.05 21.90 -18.75
N THR A 608 4.84 22.88 -17.88
CA THR A 608 5.88 23.88 -17.53
C THR A 608 6.20 23.75 -16.04
N ALA A 609 7.48 23.70 -15.70
CA ALA A 609 8.00 23.57 -14.37
C ALA A 609 8.98 24.69 -14.02
N THR A 610 9.20 24.87 -12.72
CA THR A 610 10.23 25.76 -12.16
C THR A 610 11.24 24.92 -11.41
N ALA A 611 12.53 25.11 -11.68
CA ALA A 611 13.59 24.41 -11.01
C ALA A 611 13.60 24.65 -9.50
N GLN A 612 13.81 23.61 -8.72
CA GLN A 612 13.97 23.70 -7.27
C GLN A 612 15.28 24.45 -6.95
N ARG A 613 15.19 25.52 -6.15
CA ARG A 613 16.37 26.24 -5.67
C ARG A 613 16.88 25.59 -4.41
N VAL A 614 18.08 25.04 -4.46
CA VAL A 614 18.65 24.22 -3.37
C VAL A 614 19.91 24.87 -2.79
N ASN A 615 20.13 24.69 -1.48
CA ASN A 615 21.39 25.02 -0.81
C ASN A 615 22.24 23.73 -0.70
N ARG A 616 23.37 23.70 -1.38
CA ARG A 616 24.30 22.55 -1.42
C ARG A 616 25.62 22.83 -0.72
N ALA A 617 25.60 23.55 0.40
CA ALA A 617 26.78 23.74 1.22
C ALA A 617 27.41 22.39 1.64
N ALA A 618 28.73 22.38 1.80
CA ALA A 618 29.44 21.15 2.22
C ALA A 618 29.15 20.80 3.69
N THR A 619 28.95 21.80 4.52
CA THR A 619 28.67 21.64 5.96
C THR A 619 27.66 22.66 6.44
N GLU A 620 26.99 22.32 7.51
CA GLU A 620 26.07 23.17 8.26
C GLU A 620 26.43 23.09 9.75
N PRO A 621 26.45 24.19 10.52
CA PRO A 621 26.71 24.12 11.96
C PRO A 621 25.58 23.36 12.66
N THR A 622 25.93 22.65 13.74
CA THR A 622 24.94 21.97 14.57
C THR A 622 23.93 22.99 15.11
N PRO A 623 22.62 22.75 14.93
CA PRO A 623 21.60 23.65 15.46
C PRO A 623 21.74 23.84 16.98
N PRO A 624 21.64 25.09 17.51
CA PRO A 624 21.84 25.34 18.94
C PRO A 624 20.93 24.53 19.88
N ALA A 625 19.70 24.21 19.43
CA ALA A 625 18.78 23.37 20.21
C ALA A 625 19.24 21.92 20.31
N VAL A 626 19.90 21.38 19.27
CA VAL A 626 20.54 20.05 19.28
C VAL A 626 21.76 20.11 20.20
N ALA A 627 22.66 21.08 20.00
CA ALA A 627 23.89 21.22 20.78
C ALA A 627 23.64 21.47 22.28
N ALA A 628 22.45 21.95 22.65
CA ALA A 628 22.04 22.17 24.05
C ALA A 628 21.62 20.91 24.79
N GLN A 629 21.37 19.77 24.07
CA GLN A 629 21.01 18.50 24.70
C GLN A 629 22.28 17.73 25.09
N SER A 630 22.21 16.94 26.18
CA SER A 630 23.25 15.93 26.40
C SER A 630 23.05 14.78 25.40
N VAL A 631 24.14 14.12 25.05
CA VAL A 631 24.13 13.04 24.03
C VAL A 631 23.22 11.89 24.48
N GLY A 632 23.30 11.47 25.74
CA GLY A 632 22.47 10.39 26.27
C GLY A 632 20.97 10.75 26.30
N LYS A 633 20.63 11.99 26.71
CA LYS A 633 19.23 12.44 26.72
C LYS A 633 18.66 12.51 25.31
N LEU A 634 19.42 13.03 24.34
CA LEU A 634 18.98 13.11 22.94
C LEU A 634 18.79 11.71 22.36
N LEU A 635 19.70 10.75 22.64
CA LEU A 635 19.55 9.35 22.22
C LEU A 635 18.25 8.73 22.74
N LEU A 636 17.95 8.86 24.04
CA LEU A 636 16.70 8.31 24.59
C LEU A 636 15.46 8.98 23.97
N SER A 637 15.51 10.28 23.71
CA SER A 637 14.42 10.99 23.04
C SER A 637 14.22 10.54 21.59
N LEU A 638 15.30 10.19 20.89
CA LEU A 638 15.26 9.64 19.54
C LEU A 638 14.71 8.22 19.52
N LEU A 639 15.19 7.35 20.41
CA LEU A 639 14.64 5.99 20.53
C LEU A 639 13.14 5.97 20.83
N ALA A 640 12.64 6.96 21.59
CA ALA A 640 11.22 7.16 21.87
C ALA A 640 10.46 7.91 20.76
N HIS A 641 11.10 8.36 19.70
CA HIS A 641 10.43 9.06 18.60
C HIS A 641 9.62 8.09 17.74
N VAL A 642 8.39 8.47 17.39
CA VAL A 642 7.42 7.61 16.70
C VAL A 642 7.95 6.97 15.39
N ASN A 643 8.87 7.61 14.68
CA ASN A 643 9.49 7.05 13.46
C ASN A 643 10.61 6.03 13.77
N ILE A 644 11.28 6.15 14.90
CA ILE A 644 12.40 5.27 15.31
C ILE A 644 11.94 4.14 16.22
N ALA A 645 11.07 4.44 17.19
CA ALA A 645 10.58 3.46 18.15
C ALA A 645 10.00 2.20 17.50
N SER A 646 10.02 1.10 18.24
CA SER A 646 9.60 -0.22 17.77
C SER A 646 8.28 -0.23 17.01
N LYS A 647 8.23 -0.97 15.92
CA LYS A 647 7.03 -1.27 15.13
C LYS A 647 6.51 -2.70 15.39
N GLU A 648 6.95 -3.32 16.48
CA GLU A 648 6.61 -4.69 16.82
C GLU A 648 5.10 -4.97 16.80
N SER A 649 4.29 -4.04 17.32
CA SER A 649 2.83 -4.17 17.36
C SER A 649 2.17 -4.21 15.98
N ILE A 650 2.78 -3.62 14.97
CA ILE A 650 2.34 -3.72 13.57
C ILE A 650 2.84 -5.04 12.98
N ILE A 651 4.15 -5.28 13.05
CA ILE A 651 4.80 -6.45 12.44
C ILE A 651 4.18 -7.77 12.93
N ARG A 652 3.88 -7.88 14.24
CA ARG A 652 3.29 -9.11 14.80
C ARG A 652 1.82 -9.34 14.42
N ARG A 653 1.17 -8.42 13.73
CA ARG A 653 -0.15 -8.66 13.12
C ARG A 653 -0.06 -9.43 11.82
N TYR A 654 1.11 -9.42 11.20
CA TYR A 654 1.38 -10.07 9.93
C TYR A 654 1.97 -11.46 10.16
N ASP A 655 1.54 -12.44 9.37
CA ASP A 655 2.12 -13.79 9.37
C ASP A 655 3.45 -13.80 8.61
N HIS A 656 4.40 -12.97 9.04
CA HIS A 656 5.67 -12.71 8.35
C HIS A 656 6.63 -13.90 8.25
N GLU A 657 6.31 -15.04 8.90
CA GLU A 657 7.12 -16.26 8.89
C GLU A 657 6.40 -17.45 8.24
N ILE A 658 5.14 -17.29 7.81
CA ILE A 658 4.39 -18.37 7.17
C ILE A 658 5.14 -18.89 5.95
N ARG A 659 4.95 -20.17 5.62
CA ARG A 659 5.68 -20.93 4.57
C ARG A 659 7.13 -21.28 4.93
N GLY A 660 7.71 -20.66 5.97
CA GLY A 660 9.06 -21.01 6.46
C GLY A 660 10.20 -20.54 5.55
N ALA A 661 9.96 -19.60 4.64
CA ALA A 661 10.97 -19.06 3.73
C ALA A 661 11.67 -17.80 4.25
N THR A 662 11.16 -17.15 5.30
CA THR A 662 11.74 -15.92 5.87
C THR A 662 12.93 -16.24 6.76
N LEU A 663 14.12 -16.25 6.19
CA LEU A 663 15.36 -16.58 6.92
C LEU A 663 15.83 -15.43 7.81
N ARG A 664 15.85 -14.19 7.29
CA ARG A 664 16.10 -12.98 8.08
C ARG A 664 14.78 -12.23 8.17
N ARG A 665 14.37 -11.96 9.39
CA ARG A 665 13.04 -11.46 9.77
C ARG A 665 13.08 -9.96 9.99
N PRO A 666 11.96 -9.26 9.96
CA PRO A 666 11.90 -7.83 10.28
C PRO A 666 12.23 -7.53 11.76
N LEU A 667 12.00 -8.49 12.67
CA LEU A 667 12.39 -8.41 14.08
C LEU A 667 13.50 -9.42 14.37
N VAL A 668 14.63 -8.92 14.91
CA VAL A 668 15.84 -9.69 15.15
C VAL A 668 16.31 -9.60 16.60
N GLY A 669 17.43 -10.25 16.91
CA GLY A 669 18.03 -10.22 18.23
C GLY A 669 17.55 -11.33 19.16
N VAL A 670 18.08 -11.29 20.41
CA VAL A 670 17.84 -12.34 21.43
C VAL A 670 16.38 -12.45 21.84
N ALA A 671 15.68 -11.32 21.92
CA ALA A 671 14.27 -11.26 22.28
C ALA A 671 13.35 -11.09 21.06
N HIS A 672 13.89 -11.04 19.84
CA HIS A 672 13.13 -10.77 18.61
C HIS A 672 12.32 -9.45 18.65
N ASP A 673 12.92 -8.39 19.17
CA ASP A 673 12.31 -7.08 19.37
C ASP A 673 13.13 -5.91 18.82
N ALA A 674 14.34 -6.16 18.31
CA ALA A 674 15.16 -5.16 17.62
C ALA A 674 14.86 -5.13 16.11
N PRO A 675 15.05 -4.00 15.42
CA PRO A 675 14.79 -3.89 14.00
C PRO A 675 15.85 -4.62 13.15
N GLY A 676 15.42 -5.23 12.04
CA GLY A 676 16.29 -5.72 10.98
C GLY A 676 16.35 -4.74 9.82
N ASP A 677 17.50 -4.58 9.17
CA ASP A 677 17.71 -3.66 8.04
C ASP A 677 16.97 -4.13 6.79
N GLY A 678 17.30 -5.35 6.37
CA GLY A 678 16.64 -6.03 5.27
C GLY A 678 16.13 -7.41 5.70
N ILE A 679 15.26 -7.98 4.89
CA ILE A 679 14.84 -9.37 5.06
C ILE A 679 15.57 -10.26 4.05
N VAL A 680 15.62 -11.56 4.35
CA VAL A 680 16.14 -12.57 3.42
C VAL A 680 15.12 -13.69 3.28
N LEU A 681 14.70 -13.93 2.03
CA LEU A 681 13.84 -15.04 1.63
C LEU A 681 14.69 -16.15 1.03
N VAL A 682 14.52 -17.35 1.54
CA VAL A 682 15.17 -18.56 1.04
C VAL A 682 14.14 -19.67 0.99
N GLU A 683 13.85 -20.19 -0.19
CA GLU A 683 12.91 -21.32 -0.31
C GLU A 683 13.45 -22.56 0.45
N PRO A 684 12.56 -23.32 1.09
CA PRO A 684 12.97 -24.51 1.86
C PRO A 684 13.86 -25.46 1.02
N ARG A 685 15.01 -25.83 1.55
CA ARG A 685 16.06 -26.69 0.94
C ARG A 685 16.96 -26.02 -0.10
N GLU A 686 16.87 -24.69 -0.25
CA GLU A 686 17.79 -23.92 -1.09
C GLU A 686 18.88 -23.27 -0.23
N ASP A 687 20.04 -23.04 -0.84
CA ASP A 687 21.18 -22.38 -0.19
C ASP A 687 21.35 -20.91 -0.63
N CYS A 688 20.57 -20.47 -1.61
CA CYS A 688 20.54 -19.10 -2.13
C CYS A 688 19.12 -18.51 -2.09
N GLY A 689 19.00 -17.20 -2.22
CA GLY A 689 17.71 -16.53 -2.13
C GLY A 689 17.73 -15.07 -2.53
N LEU A 690 16.78 -14.32 -2.01
CA LEU A 690 16.60 -12.89 -2.23
C LEU A 690 16.68 -12.12 -0.92
N ALA A 691 17.31 -10.94 -0.96
CA ALA A 691 17.14 -9.92 0.07
C ALA A 691 16.23 -8.80 -0.43
N VAL A 692 15.44 -8.22 0.48
CA VAL A 692 14.61 -7.05 0.22
C VAL A 692 14.97 -5.97 1.23
N GLY A 693 15.22 -4.76 0.75
CA GLY A 693 15.49 -3.57 1.55
C GLY A 693 14.66 -2.39 1.06
N ILE A 694 14.31 -1.49 1.96
CA ILE A 694 13.50 -0.31 1.68
C ILE A 694 14.31 0.93 2.05
N GLY A 695 14.13 2.00 1.28
CA GLY A 695 14.74 3.29 1.58
C GLY A 695 13.80 4.44 1.25
N MET A 696 13.79 5.47 2.13
CA MET A 696 12.99 6.67 1.97
C MET A 696 13.53 7.83 2.81
N SER A 697 13.41 9.05 2.31
CA SER A 697 13.85 10.26 3.05
C SER A 697 12.89 11.44 2.83
N PRO A 698 11.61 11.34 3.22
CA PRO A 698 10.58 12.32 2.84
C PRO A 698 10.84 13.72 3.41
N PHE A 699 11.49 13.84 4.58
CA PHE A 699 11.81 15.14 5.19
C PHE A 699 12.79 16.00 4.41
N THR A 700 13.48 15.43 3.43
CA THR A 700 14.48 16.13 2.63
C THR A 700 13.95 16.61 1.29
N GLY A 701 12.85 16.02 0.80
CA GLY A 701 12.30 16.26 -0.55
C GLY A 701 11.84 17.69 -0.81
N GLU A 702 11.27 18.36 0.19
CA GLU A 702 10.87 19.77 0.06
C GLU A 702 12.07 20.70 -0.16
N VAL A 703 13.24 20.33 0.36
CA VAL A 703 14.47 21.13 0.32
C VAL A 703 15.33 20.78 -0.90
N ASP A 704 15.59 19.49 -1.15
CA ASP A 704 16.37 19.01 -2.30
C ASP A 704 15.89 17.62 -2.73
N ALA A 705 14.95 17.56 -3.65
CA ALA A 705 14.32 16.32 -4.12
C ALA A 705 15.31 15.41 -4.88
N GLU A 706 16.33 15.97 -5.54
CA GLU A 706 17.38 15.19 -6.21
C GLU A 706 18.24 14.41 -5.18
N ARG A 707 18.66 15.08 -4.10
CA ARG A 707 19.40 14.42 -3.03
C ARG A 707 18.53 13.47 -2.22
N MET A 708 17.26 13.81 -1.98
CA MET A 708 16.30 12.89 -1.37
C MET A 708 16.25 11.55 -2.11
N ALA A 709 16.14 11.60 -3.44
CA ALA A 709 16.08 10.38 -4.26
C ALA A 709 17.38 9.55 -4.15
N TRP A 710 18.53 10.23 -4.13
CA TRP A 710 19.81 9.54 -3.90
C TRP A 710 19.86 8.86 -2.54
N LEU A 711 19.42 9.56 -1.46
CA LEU A 711 19.41 9.01 -0.11
C LEU A 711 18.51 7.78 -0.01
N ALA A 712 17.32 7.82 -0.61
CA ALA A 712 16.40 6.67 -0.63
C ALA A 712 16.99 5.46 -1.38
N VAL A 713 17.66 5.67 -2.52
CA VAL A 713 18.35 4.59 -3.26
C VAL A 713 19.51 4.02 -2.43
N ASP A 714 20.33 4.88 -1.83
CA ASP A 714 21.45 4.45 -0.99
C ASP A 714 20.98 3.58 0.18
N GLU A 715 19.94 4.03 0.88
CA GLU A 715 19.38 3.32 2.03
C GLU A 715 18.82 1.94 1.64
N ALA A 716 18.01 1.86 0.59
CA ALA A 716 17.46 0.59 0.12
C ALA A 716 18.57 -0.42 -0.24
N ILE A 717 19.63 0.03 -0.92
CA ILE A 717 20.81 -0.81 -1.25
C ILE A 717 21.60 -1.17 0.01
N ARG A 718 21.83 -0.22 0.92
CA ARG A 718 22.54 -0.42 2.17
C ARG A 718 21.86 -1.49 3.04
N ASN A 719 20.51 -1.49 3.09
CA ASN A 719 19.73 -2.45 3.85
C ASN A 719 19.91 -3.89 3.32
N VAL A 720 19.88 -4.11 2.01
CA VAL A 720 20.16 -5.46 1.46
C VAL A 720 21.62 -5.88 1.65
N VAL A 721 22.56 -4.93 1.61
CA VAL A 721 23.99 -5.22 1.87
C VAL A 721 24.23 -5.58 3.33
N ALA A 722 23.56 -4.89 4.27
CA ALA A 722 23.68 -5.16 5.71
C ALA A 722 23.31 -6.60 6.06
N VAL A 723 22.35 -7.20 5.36
CA VAL A 723 21.98 -8.61 5.56
C VAL A 723 22.82 -9.60 4.75
N GLY A 724 23.77 -9.11 3.92
CA GLY A 724 24.76 -9.94 3.21
C GLY A 724 24.52 -10.13 1.72
N ALA A 725 23.54 -9.45 1.11
CA ALA A 725 23.30 -9.55 -0.33
C ALA A 725 24.41 -8.94 -1.18
N ASP A 726 24.51 -9.37 -2.43
CA ASP A 726 25.50 -8.90 -3.40
C ASP A 726 25.10 -7.55 -4.01
N PRO A 727 25.77 -6.42 -3.69
CA PRO A 727 25.43 -5.08 -4.20
C PRO A 727 25.61 -4.93 -5.72
N ARG A 728 26.24 -5.90 -6.39
CA ARG A 728 26.38 -5.90 -7.85
C ARG A 728 25.17 -6.48 -8.57
N ARG A 729 24.25 -7.09 -7.84
CA ARG A 729 23.03 -7.74 -8.36
C ARG A 729 21.80 -7.26 -7.57
N VAL A 730 21.52 -5.97 -7.73
CA VAL A 730 20.37 -5.29 -7.10
C VAL A 730 19.48 -4.72 -8.19
N ALA A 731 18.20 -5.06 -8.13
CA ALA A 731 17.15 -4.42 -8.91
C ALA A 731 16.35 -3.45 -8.01
N LEU A 732 15.93 -2.33 -8.57
CA LEU A 732 15.22 -1.27 -7.86
C LEU A 732 13.80 -1.11 -8.39
N LEU A 733 12.88 -0.74 -7.48
CA LEU A 733 11.55 -0.24 -7.80
C LEU A 733 11.40 1.16 -7.21
N ASP A 734 10.79 2.07 -7.97
CA ASP A 734 10.47 3.42 -7.50
C ASP A 734 8.96 3.61 -7.28
N ASN A 735 8.61 4.33 -6.22
CA ASN A 735 7.24 4.75 -5.96
C ASN A 735 7.23 6.23 -5.60
N PHE A 736 6.78 7.06 -6.54
CA PHE A 736 6.66 8.50 -6.36
C PHE A 736 5.27 8.86 -5.84
N SER A 737 5.20 9.60 -4.73
CA SER A 737 3.96 10.20 -4.21
C SER A 737 4.12 11.70 -4.02
N TRP A 738 3.41 12.50 -4.83
CA TRP A 738 3.49 13.96 -4.86
C TRP A 738 2.11 14.62 -4.84
N GLY A 739 2.09 15.91 -4.54
CA GLY A 739 0.93 16.77 -4.73
C GLY A 739 0.61 17.04 -6.20
N ASP A 740 -0.14 18.11 -6.50
CA ASP A 740 -0.61 18.44 -7.84
C ASP A 740 0.55 18.83 -8.79
N PRO A 741 0.84 18.02 -9.83
CA PRO A 741 1.92 18.26 -10.79
C PRO A 741 1.63 19.43 -11.74
N ARG A 742 0.42 19.99 -11.77
CA ARG A 742 0.10 21.20 -12.53
C ARG A 742 0.73 22.44 -11.91
N ARG A 743 1.18 22.38 -10.68
CA ARG A 743 2.00 23.44 -10.05
C ARG A 743 3.44 23.30 -10.52
N ALA A 744 3.97 24.39 -11.12
CA ALA A 744 5.31 24.41 -11.70
C ALA A 744 6.43 24.03 -10.69
N SER A 745 6.30 24.42 -9.41
CA SER A 745 7.25 24.04 -8.35
C SER A 745 7.20 22.55 -8.02
N THR A 746 5.99 21.97 -7.89
CA THR A 746 5.78 20.54 -7.60
C THR A 746 6.33 19.67 -8.73
N LEU A 747 6.06 20.05 -9.97
CA LEU A 747 6.59 19.35 -11.14
C LEU A 747 8.13 19.48 -11.24
N GLY A 748 8.69 20.62 -10.85
CA GLY A 748 10.14 20.80 -10.81
C GLY A 748 10.84 19.95 -9.78
N GLN A 749 10.22 19.77 -8.59
CA GLN A 749 10.69 18.82 -7.56
C GLN A 749 10.62 17.39 -8.05
N LEU A 750 9.51 16.98 -8.66
CA LEU A 750 9.34 15.64 -9.22
C LEU A 750 10.42 15.32 -10.28
N ALA A 751 10.67 16.28 -11.20
CA ALA A 751 11.70 16.13 -12.21
C ALA A 751 13.10 16.01 -11.60
N ALA A 752 13.40 16.77 -10.54
CA ALA A 752 14.67 16.69 -9.82
C ALA A 752 14.83 15.33 -9.09
N ALA A 753 13.75 14.77 -8.52
CA ALA A 753 13.78 13.46 -7.91
C ALA A 753 14.09 12.35 -8.94
N VAL A 754 13.50 12.42 -10.14
CA VAL A 754 13.84 11.46 -11.23
C VAL A 754 15.31 11.61 -11.65
N ASP A 755 15.84 12.82 -11.72
CA ASP A 755 17.28 13.05 -12.01
C ASP A 755 18.15 12.40 -10.92
N GLY A 756 17.77 12.51 -9.65
CA GLY A 756 18.43 11.85 -8.51
C GLY A 756 18.38 10.32 -8.59
N CYS A 757 17.24 9.74 -8.94
CA CYS A 757 17.10 8.29 -9.18
C CYS A 757 18.05 7.79 -10.26
N VAL A 758 18.09 8.45 -11.42
CA VAL A 758 18.94 8.07 -12.55
C VAL A 758 20.42 8.21 -12.19
N ALA A 759 20.79 9.26 -11.46
CA ALA A 759 22.16 9.48 -11.01
C ALA A 759 22.59 8.38 -10.02
N ALA A 760 21.77 8.05 -9.04
CA ALA A 760 22.03 7.00 -8.07
C ALA A 760 22.07 5.61 -8.72
N ALA A 761 21.08 5.25 -9.56
CA ALA A 761 21.08 3.98 -10.31
C ALA A 761 22.37 3.78 -11.12
N SER A 762 22.83 4.86 -11.76
CA SER A 762 24.10 4.84 -12.50
C SER A 762 25.32 4.64 -11.60
N ALA A 763 25.37 5.29 -10.44
CA ALA A 763 26.50 5.18 -9.50
C ALA A 763 26.56 3.79 -8.85
N TYR A 764 25.41 3.24 -8.42
CA TYR A 764 25.30 1.92 -7.80
C TYR A 764 25.25 0.77 -8.83
N GLN A 765 25.13 1.08 -10.13
CA GLN A 765 24.95 0.09 -11.19
C GLN A 765 23.72 -0.79 -10.96
N SER A 766 22.68 -0.25 -10.36
CA SER A 766 21.41 -0.91 -9.97
C SER A 766 20.27 -0.37 -10.81
N PRO A 767 19.70 -1.16 -11.74
CA PRO A 767 18.64 -0.73 -12.63
C PRO A 767 17.29 -0.67 -11.93
N PHE A 768 16.45 0.30 -12.32
CA PHE A 768 15.01 0.27 -12.04
C PHE A 768 14.33 -0.72 -12.98
N VAL A 769 13.52 -1.62 -12.44
CA VAL A 769 12.84 -2.66 -13.24
C VAL A 769 11.32 -2.47 -13.28
N SER A 770 10.76 -1.75 -12.32
CA SER A 770 9.35 -1.39 -12.21
C SER A 770 9.23 -0.11 -11.38
N GLY A 771 8.06 0.51 -11.42
CA GLY A 771 7.79 1.69 -10.62
C GLY A 771 6.34 2.11 -10.68
N LYS A 772 5.97 3.09 -9.84
CA LYS A 772 4.65 3.70 -9.80
C LYS A 772 4.71 5.18 -9.48
N ASP A 773 3.86 5.96 -10.12
CA ASP A 773 3.61 7.36 -9.79
C ASP A 773 2.19 7.52 -9.22
N SER A 774 2.09 8.17 -8.06
CA SER A 774 0.84 8.61 -7.44
C SER A 774 0.89 10.13 -7.27
N LEU A 775 0.08 10.84 -8.03
CA LEU A 775 0.07 12.29 -8.07
C LEU A 775 -1.27 12.85 -7.58
N ASN A 776 -1.31 14.16 -7.29
CA ASN A 776 -2.46 14.81 -6.67
C ASN A 776 -2.81 14.30 -5.25
N ASN A 777 -1.82 13.81 -4.50
CA ASN A 777 -2.02 13.46 -3.09
C ASN A 777 -2.19 14.74 -2.27
N GLU A 778 -3.38 15.32 -2.34
CA GLU A 778 -3.75 16.60 -1.72
C GLU A 778 -5.14 16.55 -1.10
N TRP A 779 -5.30 17.33 -0.05
CA TRP A 779 -6.58 17.60 0.58
C TRP A 779 -6.88 19.11 0.53
N VAL A 780 -8.13 19.46 0.26
CA VAL A 780 -8.61 20.85 0.28
C VAL A 780 -9.61 21.03 1.40
N ASP A 781 -9.25 21.84 2.39
CA ASP A 781 -10.14 22.19 3.50
C ASP A 781 -11.30 23.08 3.03
N ARG A 782 -12.34 23.24 3.86
CA ARG A 782 -13.50 24.10 3.56
C ARG A 782 -13.14 25.58 3.36
N ASP A 783 -12.07 26.06 3.97
CA ASP A 783 -11.54 27.40 3.79
C ASP A 783 -10.64 27.54 2.53
N ALA A 784 -10.61 26.51 1.69
CA ALA A 784 -9.76 26.38 0.50
C ALA A 784 -8.25 26.25 0.80
N THR A 785 -7.84 25.99 2.05
CA THR A 785 -6.47 25.65 2.39
C THR A 785 -6.13 24.29 1.78
N ARG A 786 -5.02 24.23 1.04
CA ARG A 786 -4.51 23.00 0.42
C ARG A 786 -3.44 22.37 1.30
N ARG A 787 -3.56 21.08 1.55
CA ARG A 787 -2.60 20.25 2.27
C ARG A 787 -2.07 19.19 1.32
N SER A 788 -0.86 19.37 0.82
CA SER A 788 -0.16 18.32 0.05
C SER A 788 0.59 17.41 0.99
N VAL A 789 0.72 16.14 0.61
CA VAL A 789 1.73 15.26 1.23
C VAL A 789 3.13 15.83 0.98
N PRO A 790 4.10 15.58 1.88
CA PRO A 790 5.50 15.82 1.59
C PRO A 790 5.93 15.07 0.32
N PRO A 791 6.85 15.61 -0.50
CA PRO A 791 7.45 14.86 -1.60
C PRO A 791 8.01 13.55 -1.07
N THR A 792 7.41 12.43 -1.46
CA THR A 792 7.75 11.11 -0.93
C THR A 792 8.15 10.17 -2.06
N LEU A 793 9.34 9.62 -1.94
CA LEU A 793 9.86 8.57 -2.81
C LEU A 793 10.23 7.36 -1.95
N VAL A 794 9.61 6.23 -2.25
CA VAL A 794 9.96 4.93 -1.65
C VAL A 794 10.70 4.12 -2.68
N ILE A 795 11.88 3.64 -2.31
CA ILE A 795 12.69 2.72 -3.11
C ILE A 795 12.66 1.35 -2.46
N THR A 796 12.35 0.34 -3.26
CA THR A 796 12.49 -1.07 -2.86
C THR A 796 13.65 -1.67 -3.64
N ALA A 797 14.64 -2.21 -2.93
CA ALA A 797 15.74 -2.96 -3.49
C ALA A 797 15.48 -4.46 -3.34
N VAL A 798 15.65 -5.21 -4.43
CA VAL A 798 15.66 -6.68 -4.42
C VAL A 798 17.02 -7.16 -4.91
N ALA A 799 17.69 -7.94 -4.09
CA ALA A 799 19.09 -8.32 -4.33
C ALA A 799 19.31 -9.83 -4.20
N ALA A 800 20.33 -10.33 -4.89
CA ALA A 800 20.73 -11.73 -4.81
C ALA A 800 21.46 -12.06 -3.49
N VAL A 801 21.09 -13.18 -2.88
CA VAL A 801 21.80 -13.82 -1.76
C VAL A 801 22.39 -15.14 -2.24
N ASP A 802 23.70 -15.21 -2.36
CA ASP A 802 24.41 -16.39 -2.91
C ASP A 802 24.55 -17.52 -1.89
N ASP A 803 24.67 -17.17 -0.60
CA ASP A 803 24.84 -18.13 0.50
C ASP A 803 23.99 -17.69 1.70
N ALA A 804 22.89 -18.39 1.90
CA ALA A 804 21.96 -18.18 3.00
C ALA A 804 22.62 -18.25 4.38
N GLN A 805 23.67 -19.08 4.53
CA GLN A 805 24.39 -19.24 5.79
C GLN A 805 25.30 -18.05 6.14
N ARG A 806 25.62 -17.22 5.15
CA ARG A 806 26.45 -16.02 5.31
C ARG A 806 25.66 -14.74 5.55
N THR A 807 24.34 -14.85 5.66
CA THR A 807 23.50 -13.70 5.96
C THR A 807 23.60 -13.28 7.43
N LEU A 808 23.46 -11.99 7.69
CA LEU A 808 23.62 -11.37 9.01
C LEU A 808 22.33 -10.73 9.53
N THR A 809 22.39 -10.24 10.75
CA THR A 809 21.41 -9.37 11.38
C THR A 809 22.12 -8.17 12.01
N SER A 810 21.35 -7.14 12.39
CA SER A 810 21.83 -5.94 13.12
C SER A 810 22.25 -6.25 14.56
N ALA A 811 21.76 -7.31 15.20
CA ALA A 811 21.96 -7.59 16.62
C ALA A 811 23.43 -7.89 16.94
N ALA A 812 24.01 -7.18 17.93
CA ALA A 812 25.34 -7.44 18.46
C ALA A 812 25.45 -8.85 19.04
N ARG A 813 26.60 -9.53 18.82
CA ARG A 813 26.74 -10.97 19.10
C ARG A 813 27.55 -11.31 20.33
N GLU A 814 28.72 -10.69 20.54
CA GLU A 814 29.66 -11.19 21.55
C GLU A 814 30.42 -10.06 22.25
N ALA A 815 30.46 -10.12 23.58
CA ALA A 815 31.26 -9.21 24.38
C ALA A 815 32.77 -9.42 24.11
N GLY A 816 33.51 -8.31 24.01
CA GLY A 816 34.90 -8.30 23.63
C GLY A 816 35.16 -7.96 22.15
N ASN A 817 34.17 -8.12 21.30
CA ASN A 817 34.20 -7.66 19.92
C ASN A 817 34.14 -6.13 19.84
N VAL A 818 34.55 -5.58 18.70
CA VAL A 818 34.51 -4.14 18.47
C VAL A 818 33.48 -3.79 17.41
N LEU A 819 32.86 -2.62 17.60
CA LEU A 819 32.00 -2.02 16.60
C LEU A 819 32.76 -0.99 15.79
N MET A 820 32.70 -1.09 14.47
CA MET A 820 33.36 -0.18 13.55
C MET A 820 32.34 0.51 12.65
N MET A 821 32.39 1.84 12.56
CA MET A 821 31.67 2.59 11.54
C MET A 821 32.50 2.57 10.24
N LEU A 822 31.85 2.19 9.16
CA LEU A 822 32.40 2.23 7.80
C LEU A 822 31.68 3.35 7.03
N GLY A 823 32.45 4.30 6.51
CA GLY A 823 31.91 5.48 5.84
C GLY A 823 32.33 6.80 6.48
N HIS A 824 31.76 7.90 5.97
CA HIS A 824 32.15 9.24 6.39
C HIS A 824 31.15 9.88 7.34
N GLY A 825 31.61 10.63 8.32
CA GLY A 825 30.75 11.49 9.13
C GLY A 825 30.15 12.60 8.28
N VAL A 826 28.92 12.99 8.59
CA VAL A 826 28.19 14.07 7.90
C VAL A 826 27.98 15.27 8.81
N ALA A 827 27.85 16.46 8.25
CA ALA A 827 27.60 17.71 8.93
C ALA A 827 26.51 18.52 8.20
N GLN A 828 25.45 17.85 7.82
CA GLN A 828 24.22 18.42 7.28
C GLN A 828 23.06 17.90 8.14
N TRP A 829 22.06 18.75 8.36
CA TRP A 829 21.01 18.52 9.36
C TRP A 829 19.60 18.50 8.77
N CYS A 830 19.43 18.80 7.49
CA CYS A 830 18.11 18.75 6.87
C CYS A 830 17.59 17.32 6.85
N GLY A 831 16.37 17.13 7.33
CA GLY A 831 15.71 15.83 7.43
C GLY A 831 16.06 15.02 8.67
N SER A 832 17.07 15.42 9.45
CA SER A 832 17.51 14.69 10.66
C SER A 832 16.42 14.65 11.74
N HIS A 833 16.18 13.47 12.30
CA HIS A 833 15.25 13.26 13.43
C HIS A 833 15.72 13.99 14.69
N ALA A 834 17.04 14.17 14.89
CA ALA A 834 17.57 14.95 15.99
C ALA A 834 17.09 16.41 15.98
N THR A 835 16.99 17.03 14.81
CA THR A 835 16.42 18.39 14.68
C THR A 835 14.94 18.41 14.98
N ARG A 836 14.17 17.40 14.54
CA ARG A 836 12.72 17.30 14.78
C ARG A 836 12.38 17.14 16.26
N VAL A 837 13.08 16.26 16.96
CA VAL A 837 12.86 16.03 18.41
C VAL A 837 13.03 17.31 19.23
N VAL A 838 13.93 18.21 18.84
CA VAL A 838 14.17 19.47 19.55
C VAL A 838 13.44 20.67 18.94
N GLY A 839 12.58 20.48 17.93
CA GLY A 839 11.85 21.55 17.26
C GLY A 839 12.74 22.50 16.45
N ALA A 840 13.88 22.00 15.94
CA ALA A 840 14.79 22.73 15.06
C ALA A 840 14.64 22.26 13.60
N SER A 841 15.35 22.91 12.68
CA SER A 841 15.43 22.50 11.28
C SER A 841 16.83 22.69 10.73
N GLY A 842 17.28 21.75 9.87
CA GLY A 842 18.42 21.93 8.99
C GLY A 842 17.99 22.50 7.65
N THR A 843 18.92 23.08 6.91
CA THR A 843 18.69 23.70 5.60
C THR A 843 19.46 23.05 4.47
N VAL A 844 20.39 22.16 4.82
CA VAL A 844 21.27 21.47 3.85
C VAL A 844 21.01 19.96 3.92
N VAL A 845 20.54 19.40 2.82
CA VAL A 845 20.37 17.95 2.67
C VAL A 845 21.75 17.28 2.52
N PRO A 846 21.99 16.14 3.17
CA PRO A 846 23.25 15.40 3.03
C PRO A 846 23.63 15.14 1.57
N ALA A 847 24.92 15.26 1.30
CA ALA A 847 25.44 15.07 -0.05
C ALA A 847 25.53 13.58 -0.39
N PRO A 848 25.36 13.20 -1.67
CA PRO A 848 25.67 11.85 -2.15
C PRO A 848 27.06 11.39 -1.76
N ASP A 849 27.19 10.14 -1.30
CA ASP A 849 28.49 9.49 -1.10
C ASP A 849 28.86 8.62 -2.30
N HIS A 850 29.66 9.18 -3.20
CA HIS A 850 30.11 8.49 -4.41
C HIS A 850 31.10 7.35 -4.14
N THR A 851 31.58 7.18 -2.89
CA THR A 851 32.46 6.07 -2.49
C THR A 851 31.69 4.88 -1.95
N ALA A 852 30.43 5.08 -1.54
CA ALA A 852 29.56 4.05 -0.98
C ALA A 852 29.41 2.79 -1.87
N PRO A 853 29.26 2.89 -3.21
CA PRO A 853 29.14 1.69 -4.04
C PRO A 853 30.35 0.73 -3.91
N HIS A 854 31.57 1.26 -3.86
CA HIS A 854 32.77 0.46 -3.65
C HIS A 854 32.86 -0.10 -2.24
N ARG A 855 32.49 0.68 -1.25
CA ARG A 855 32.40 0.26 0.16
C ARG A 855 31.45 -0.90 0.33
N TYR A 856 30.28 -0.86 -0.27
CA TYR A 856 29.29 -1.94 -0.16
C TYR A 856 29.77 -3.25 -0.77
N VAL A 857 30.51 -3.20 -1.87
CA VAL A 857 31.19 -4.40 -2.41
C VAL A 857 32.22 -4.97 -1.41
N ALA A 858 32.97 -4.11 -0.73
CA ALA A 858 33.92 -4.54 0.29
C ALA A 858 33.21 -5.10 1.54
N VAL A 859 32.11 -4.49 1.98
CA VAL A 859 31.28 -4.98 3.10
C VAL A 859 30.75 -6.37 2.78
N HIS A 860 30.13 -6.55 1.60
CA HIS A 860 29.62 -7.86 1.16
C HIS A 860 30.75 -8.92 1.18
N GLN A 861 31.93 -8.62 0.66
CA GLN A 861 33.03 -9.56 0.66
C GLN A 861 33.51 -9.91 2.07
N LEU A 862 33.58 -8.93 2.99
CA LEU A 862 33.95 -9.16 4.39
C LEU A 862 32.89 -10.00 5.13
N ILE A 863 31.61 -9.87 4.78
CA ILE A 863 30.52 -10.73 5.28
C ILE A 863 30.69 -12.16 4.75
N ALA A 864 30.89 -12.34 3.45
CA ALA A 864 31.12 -13.64 2.82
C ALA A 864 32.34 -14.37 3.40
N ASP A 865 33.41 -13.64 3.73
CA ASP A 865 34.61 -14.15 4.39
C ASP A 865 34.44 -14.45 5.89
N GLY A 866 33.28 -14.09 6.51
CA GLY A 866 32.99 -14.26 7.94
C GLY A 866 33.80 -13.32 8.87
N VAL A 867 34.27 -12.20 8.36
CA VAL A 867 34.98 -11.15 9.12
C VAL A 867 34.01 -10.27 9.86
N ILE A 868 32.94 -9.81 9.17
CA ILE A 868 31.82 -9.08 9.77
C ILE A 868 30.86 -10.10 10.39
N LEU A 869 30.50 -9.90 11.64
CA LEU A 869 29.67 -10.81 12.43
C LEU A 869 28.23 -10.31 12.59
N ALA A 870 28.03 -8.98 12.67
CA ALA A 870 26.76 -8.28 12.62
C ALA A 870 26.94 -6.98 11.83
N CYS A 871 25.91 -6.53 11.15
CA CYS A 871 25.93 -5.31 10.36
C CYS A 871 24.61 -4.59 10.51
N HIS A 872 24.67 -3.25 10.64
CA HIS A 872 23.51 -2.40 10.77
C HIS A 872 23.72 -1.11 9.97
N ASP A 873 22.70 -0.60 9.34
CA ASP A 873 22.76 0.68 8.66
C ASP A 873 22.76 1.85 9.67
N CYS A 874 23.23 3.04 9.27
CA CYS A 874 23.15 4.24 10.09
C CYS A 874 22.16 5.20 9.41
N ALA A 875 20.88 4.94 9.60
CA ALA A 875 19.76 5.73 9.04
C ALA A 875 19.22 6.76 10.06
N GLU A 876 17.96 6.62 10.46
CA GLU A 876 17.26 7.54 11.36
C GLU A 876 17.93 7.64 12.75
N GLY A 877 18.18 8.87 13.17
CA GLY A 877 18.88 9.15 14.42
C GLY A 877 20.38 8.92 14.38
N GLY A 878 20.93 8.51 13.22
CA GLY A 878 22.36 8.39 12.95
C GLY A 878 23.07 7.29 13.74
N LEU A 879 24.38 7.45 13.92
CA LEU A 879 25.27 6.43 14.51
C LEU A 879 24.88 6.04 15.95
N ALA A 880 24.39 7.00 16.76
CA ALA A 880 24.03 6.72 18.15
C ALA A 880 22.82 5.80 18.27
N VAL A 881 21.81 5.99 17.41
CA VAL A 881 20.62 5.12 17.35
C VAL A 881 21.01 3.75 16.83
N ALA A 882 21.76 3.66 15.72
CA ALA A 882 22.23 2.35 15.20
C ALA A 882 23.03 1.56 16.25
N LEU A 883 23.91 2.23 17.01
CA LEU A 883 24.60 1.61 18.12
C LEU A 883 23.63 1.07 19.18
N ALA A 884 22.65 1.86 19.60
CA ALA A 884 21.68 1.46 20.61
C ALA A 884 20.82 0.28 20.15
N GLU A 885 20.38 0.26 18.89
CA GLU A 885 19.59 -0.83 18.30
C GLU A 885 20.37 -2.14 18.22
N MET A 886 21.67 -2.09 17.85
CA MET A 886 22.53 -3.27 17.91
C MET A 886 22.63 -3.84 19.33
N LEU A 887 22.75 -2.96 20.34
CA LEU A 887 22.82 -3.37 21.76
C LEU A 887 21.49 -3.93 22.29
N VAL A 888 20.38 -3.29 21.91
CA VAL A 888 19.02 -3.78 22.21
C VAL A 888 18.86 -5.20 21.64
N GLY A 889 19.24 -5.40 20.36
CA GLY A 889 19.16 -6.72 19.72
C GLY A 889 20.02 -7.79 20.40
N GLY A 890 21.26 -7.45 20.74
CA GLY A 890 22.23 -8.37 21.32
C GLY A 890 22.12 -8.56 22.84
N ARG A 891 21.34 -7.70 23.53
CA ARG A 891 21.30 -7.65 25.01
C ARG A 891 22.69 -7.49 25.63
N LEU A 892 23.54 -6.70 24.97
CA LEU A 892 24.92 -6.38 25.39
C LEU A 892 25.05 -4.90 25.77
N GLY A 893 26.13 -4.56 26.48
CA GLY A 893 26.55 -3.18 26.66
C GLY A 893 27.71 -2.80 25.73
N ALA A 894 28.09 -1.55 25.78
CA ALA A 894 29.25 -1.06 25.01
C ALA A 894 29.95 0.10 25.72
N ARG A 895 31.23 0.23 25.41
CA ARG A 895 32.04 1.39 25.80
C ARG A 895 32.52 2.09 24.55
N THR A 896 32.09 3.31 24.33
CA THR A 896 32.52 4.10 23.17
C THR A 896 33.92 4.66 23.37
N GLU A 897 34.67 4.83 22.30
CA GLU A 897 35.89 5.64 22.28
C GLU A 897 35.57 7.12 22.55
N SER A 898 36.54 7.88 23.08
CA SER A 898 36.31 9.31 23.28
C SER A 898 36.17 10.05 21.94
N ALA A 899 35.32 11.11 21.91
CA ALA A 899 35.13 11.90 20.69
C ALA A 899 36.47 12.45 20.12
N SER A 900 37.45 12.80 20.99
CA SER A 900 38.77 13.25 20.61
C SER A 900 39.62 12.15 19.91
N GLU A 901 39.45 10.89 20.33
CA GLU A 901 40.13 9.74 19.69
C GLU A 901 39.45 9.39 18.36
N LEU A 902 38.09 9.38 18.33
CA LEU A 902 37.30 9.14 17.12
C LEU A 902 37.58 10.18 16.03
N LEU A 903 37.67 11.45 16.38
CA LEU A 903 37.94 12.55 15.46
C LEU A 903 39.44 12.71 15.11
N SER A 904 40.36 12.01 15.78
CA SER A 904 41.81 12.03 15.52
C SER A 904 42.32 10.89 14.61
N GLY A 905 41.40 10.10 14.02
CA GLY A 905 41.70 8.95 13.17
C GLY A 905 42.54 9.21 11.89
N PRO A 906 42.70 8.24 10.98
CA PRO A 906 43.61 8.32 9.81
C PRO A 906 43.35 9.55 8.93
N LYS A 907 44.35 9.97 8.14
CA LYS A 907 44.35 11.24 7.37
C LYS A 907 43.18 11.43 6.40
N SER A 908 42.49 10.37 5.96
CA SER A 908 41.29 10.40 5.11
C SER A 908 40.04 10.88 5.87
N THR A 909 39.93 10.56 7.18
CA THR A 909 38.87 11.09 8.06
C THR A 909 39.16 12.52 8.51
N ARG A 910 40.40 12.96 8.50
CA ARG A 910 40.87 14.28 8.96
C ARG A 910 40.28 15.46 8.15
N ALA A 911 40.04 15.31 6.84
CA ALA A 911 39.54 16.42 6.01
C ALA A 911 38.08 16.80 6.37
N VAL A 912 37.28 15.82 6.85
CA VAL A 912 35.89 16.04 7.30
C VAL A 912 35.84 16.27 8.82
N ALA A 913 36.72 15.62 9.59
CA ALA A 913 36.77 15.66 11.05
C ALA A 913 37.12 17.05 11.65
N THR A 914 37.73 17.97 10.89
CA THR A 914 38.01 19.34 11.37
C THR A 914 36.77 20.24 11.49
N THR A 915 35.62 19.79 11.00
CA THR A 915 34.36 20.54 11.01
C THR A 915 33.22 19.84 11.74
N LEU A 916 33.42 18.56 12.14
CA LEU A 916 32.41 17.80 12.88
C LEU A 916 32.55 18.07 14.38
N ASP A 917 31.43 18.43 15.02
CA ASP A 917 31.32 18.36 16.47
C ASP A 917 30.77 17.00 16.94
N GLU A 918 30.72 16.80 18.27
CA GLU A 918 30.29 15.53 18.86
C GLU A 918 28.83 15.19 18.53
N HIS A 919 27.93 16.16 18.46
CA HIS A 919 26.52 15.92 18.09
C HIS A 919 26.39 15.54 16.63
N ALA A 920 27.10 16.19 15.71
CA ALA A 920 27.09 15.84 14.30
C ALA A 920 27.64 14.42 14.06
N TRP A 921 28.67 14.03 14.79
CA TRP A 921 29.22 12.68 14.73
C TRP A 921 28.16 11.60 15.07
N TRP A 922 27.45 11.81 16.20
CA TRP A 922 26.51 10.82 16.71
C TRP A 922 25.14 10.84 16.03
N PHE A 923 24.61 12.00 15.66
CA PHE A 923 23.19 12.16 15.31
C PHE A 923 22.93 12.69 13.90
N ALA A 924 23.92 13.15 13.15
CA ALA A 924 23.67 13.57 11.78
C ALA A 924 23.41 12.32 10.89
N GLU A 925 22.32 12.39 10.13
CA GLU A 925 21.89 11.32 9.22
C GLU A 925 22.50 11.53 7.82
N GLY A 926 22.91 10.46 7.14
CA GLY A 926 23.48 10.59 5.81
C GLY A 926 23.85 9.25 5.16
N PRO A 927 24.12 9.27 3.84
CA PRO A 927 24.31 8.06 3.05
C PRO A 927 25.62 7.35 3.36
N GLY A 928 25.71 6.11 2.92
CA GLY A 928 26.95 5.37 2.82
C GLY A 928 27.52 4.82 4.12
N ARG A 929 26.85 4.93 5.25
CA ARG A 929 27.36 4.53 6.56
C ARG A 929 26.72 3.23 7.05
N VAL A 930 27.58 2.30 7.52
CA VAL A 930 27.15 1.09 8.22
C VAL A 930 27.99 0.87 9.48
N LEU A 931 27.36 0.31 10.51
CA LEU A 931 28.00 -0.08 11.77
C LEU A 931 28.16 -1.60 11.77
N VAL A 932 29.38 -2.09 11.93
CA VAL A 932 29.69 -3.52 11.84
C VAL A 932 30.37 -4.03 13.10
N GLU A 933 30.04 -5.26 13.50
CA GLU A 933 30.75 -5.99 14.54
C GLU A 933 31.86 -6.85 13.94
N VAL A 934 33.05 -6.75 14.49
CA VAL A 934 34.21 -7.58 14.11
C VAL A 934 35.00 -8.02 15.34
N ARG A 935 35.76 -9.10 15.21
CA ARG A 935 36.72 -9.48 16.24
C ARG A 935 37.87 -8.49 16.32
N PRO A 936 38.53 -8.29 17.50
CA PRO A 936 39.63 -7.37 17.62
C PRO A 936 40.82 -7.68 16.66
N GLU A 937 41.07 -8.95 16.38
CA GLU A 937 42.14 -9.41 15.46
C GLU A 937 41.80 -9.10 13.98
N ASP A 938 40.53 -8.93 13.63
CA ASP A 938 40.10 -8.66 12.24
C ASP A 938 40.04 -7.14 11.92
N VAL A 939 40.19 -6.25 12.90
CA VAL A 939 40.18 -4.77 12.70
C VAL A 939 41.18 -4.33 11.63
N ALA A 940 42.43 -4.88 11.64
CA ALA A 940 43.44 -4.56 10.65
C ALA A 940 43.02 -5.02 9.25
N ARG A 941 42.34 -6.14 9.13
CA ARG A 941 41.83 -6.68 7.87
C ARG A 941 40.73 -5.79 7.27
N VAL A 942 39.79 -5.31 8.09
CA VAL A 942 38.76 -4.35 7.66
C VAL A 942 39.43 -3.07 7.15
N ARG A 943 40.36 -2.49 7.91
CA ARG A 943 41.07 -1.26 7.54
C ARG A 943 41.93 -1.39 6.30
N ALA A 944 42.39 -2.59 5.97
CA ALA A 944 43.15 -2.85 4.75
C ALA A 944 42.33 -2.73 3.46
N VAL A 945 41.00 -2.87 3.58
CA VAL A 945 40.05 -2.84 2.46
C VAL A 945 39.21 -1.54 2.48
N ILE A 946 38.87 -1.02 3.67
CA ILE A 946 38.09 0.19 3.88
C ILE A 946 38.91 1.11 4.80
N ASP A 947 39.63 2.05 4.22
CA ASP A 947 40.58 2.91 4.94
C ASP A 947 39.93 3.97 5.85
N GLU A 948 38.67 4.30 5.58
CA GLU A 948 37.84 5.16 6.41
C GLU A 948 37.15 4.46 7.60
N ALA A 949 37.47 3.17 7.84
CA ALA A 949 36.89 2.40 8.95
C ALA A 949 37.41 2.88 10.33
N VAL A 950 36.47 3.25 11.19
CA VAL A 950 36.74 3.79 12.53
C VAL A 950 36.15 2.87 13.60
N VAL A 951 36.95 2.48 14.60
CA VAL A 951 36.44 1.81 15.80
C VAL A 951 35.62 2.80 16.64
N VAL A 952 34.36 2.48 16.90
CA VAL A 952 33.39 3.32 17.61
C VAL A 952 33.25 2.88 19.06
N ALA A 953 33.19 1.57 19.28
CA ALA A 953 32.95 1.02 20.61
C ALA A 953 33.52 -0.39 20.74
N THR A 954 33.72 -0.81 22.00
CA THR A 954 33.97 -2.21 22.37
C THR A 954 32.76 -2.75 23.11
N LEU A 955 32.27 -3.92 22.68
CA LEU A 955 31.12 -4.60 23.30
C LEU A 955 31.50 -5.17 24.68
N THR A 956 30.58 -5.09 25.61
CA THR A 956 30.77 -5.56 27.00
C THR A 956 29.62 -6.47 27.45
N SER A 957 29.92 -7.37 28.41
CA SER A 957 28.89 -8.18 29.05
C SER A 957 28.08 -7.41 30.12
N GLU A 958 28.58 -6.27 30.56
CA GLU A 958 27.84 -5.37 31.48
C GLU A 958 26.76 -4.66 30.65
N PRO A 959 25.47 -4.74 31.05
CA PRO A 959 24.36 -4.22 30.24
C PRO A 959 24.21 -2.69 30.38
N VAL A 960 25.25 -1.96 30.02
CA VAL A 960 25.30 -0.49 30.03
C VAL A 960 26.03 0.04 28.82
N LEU A 961 25.56 1.18 28.30
CA LEU A 961 26.22 1.95 27.25
C LEU A 961 26.95 3.13 27.89
N HIS A 962 28.29 3.17 27.72
CA HIS A 962 29.11 4.36 28.03
C HIS A 962 29.22 5.18 26.74
N LEU A 963 28.54 6.32 26.68
CA LEU A 963 28.47 7.18 25.49
C LEU A 963 28.76 8.64 25.86
N ALA A 964 29.76 9.24 25.22
CA ALA A 964 30.11 10.67 25.42
C ALA A 964 30.26 11.09 26.91
N GLY A 965 30.80 10.21 27.74
CA GLY A 965 30.97 10.43 29.17
C GLY A 965 29.72 10.17 30.05
N GLU A 966 28.60 9.82 29.45
CA GLU A 966 27.38 9.43 30.14
C GLU A 966 27.27 7.90 30.21
N VAL A 967 26.47 7.40 31.14
CA VAL A 967 26.21 5.96 31.34
C VAL A 967 24.72 5.72 31.29
N LEU A 968 24.28 4.92 30.30
CA LEU A 968 22.89 4.55 30.09
C LEU A 968 22.73 3.05 30.33
N SER A 969 21.70 2.66 31.09
CA SER A 969 21.41 1.24 31.24
C SER A 969 20.77 0.67 29.96
N LEU A 970 21.04 -0.60 29.66
CA LEU A 970 20.36 -1.27 28.55
C LEU A 970 18.84 -1.27 28.75
N GLU A 971 18.37 -1.40 30.01
CA GLU A 971 16.95 -1.32 30.34
C GLU A 971 16.34 0.00 29.88
N SER A 972 17.04 1.14 30.15
CA SER A 972 16.56 2.46 29.69
C SER A 972 16.53 2.61 28.17
N LEU A 973 17.46 1.98 27.44
CA LEU A 973 17.44 1.94 25.96
C LEU A 973 16.26 1.12 25.46
N VAL A 974 16.05 -0.07 26.02
CA VAL A 974 14.91 -0.93 25.66
C VAL A 974 13.59 -0.25 25.98
N GLU A 975 13.45 0.33 27.19
CA GLU A 975 12.24 1.05 27.60
C GLU A 975 11.95 2.21 26.63
N ALA A 976 12.94 3.05 26.30
CA ALA A 976 12.76 4.16 25.38
C ALA A 976 12.34 3.66 23.99
N PHE A 977 12.97 2.59 23.49
CA PHE A 977 12.67 2.02 22.16
C PHE A 977 11.27 1.37 22.09
N THR A 978 10.77 0.76 23.17
CA THR A 978 9.50 0.02 23.20
C THR A 978 8.31 0.84 23.73
N THR A 979 8.55 1.98 24.41
CA THR A 979 7.50 2.74 25.14
C THR A 979 6.46 3.41 24.22
N VAL A 980 6.74 3.60 22.94
CA VAL A 980 5.87 4.35 22.00
C VAL A 980 4.95 3.44 21.21
N ASP A 981 4.65 2.26 21.69
CA ASP A 981 3.70 1.37 21.04
C ASP A 981 2.25 1.83 21.27
N TYR A 982 1.77 2.75 20.43
CA TYR A 982 0.38 3.24 20.46
C TYR A 982 -0.67 2.16 20.13
N ILE A 983 -0.26 1.01 19.61
CA ILE A 983 -1.16 -0.12 19.34
C ILE A 983 -1.20 -1.07 20.54
N SER A 984 -0.12 -1.20 21.32
CA SER A 984 -0.05 -2.09 22.50
C SER A 984 -0.96 -1.63 23.64
N THR A 985 -1.26 -0.34 23.75
CA THR A 985 -2.31 0.15 24.66
C THR A 985 -3.72 -0.32 24.27
N LEU A 986 -3.88 -0.94 23.08
CA LEU A 986 -5.12 -1.51 22.59
C LEU A 986 -5.25 -3.03 22.82
N GLY A 987 -4.20 -3.71 23.28
CA GLY A 987 -4.19 -5.18 23.41
C GLY A 987 -3.47 -5.77 24.60
N ALA A 988 -2.83 -4.98 25.46
CA ALA A 988 -1.97 -5.48 26.55
C ALA A 988 -2.60 -5.44 27.94
N THR A 989 -3.92 -5.50 28.04
CA THR A 989 -4.57 -5.92 29.30
C THR A 989 -5.27 -7.25 29.05
N THR A 990 -4.49 -8.34 29.12
CA THR A 990 -4.99 -9.68 29.36
C THR A 990 -5.79 -9.74 30.64
#